data_f3e927d1e772386d6cac5204f4d32d22
#
_entry.id   f3e927d1e772386d6cac5204f4d32d22
#
_cell.length_a   1.000
_cell.length_b   1.000
_cell.length_c   1.000
_cell.angle_alpha   90.00
_cell.angle_beta   90.00
_cell.angle_gamma   90.00
#
_symmetry.space_group_name_H-M   'P 1'
#
loop_
_entity.id
_entity.type
_entity.pdbx_description
1 polymer ?
#
loop_
_entity_poly.entity_id
_entity_poly.type
_entity_poly.pdbx_seq_one_letter_code
_entity_poly.pdbx_strand_id
1 'polypeptide(L)'
;MGKVRKFACDFETTVYKGQRSTEVWSAAITEISGPDESVEVLYSIDEFFSYIFKNHVFKKQIYYFHNLKFDGEFIVWYLLNSGYKKDMDATKRPQDMDDNSFNTVISTMNQWYIINLKVDGHLYIFRDSLKLLPFTLRAIGKSFKTKHQKTTMAYEGDRTPGYIPDSDELEYIKNDVLVLREGLEEMFKQGYTGLTIGSCCLTDFKRNFYGINNYKRDFPNLEETTLDTSFGDINVDSYIRRAYRGGWCYTRFPGYEPEYPGETDDVNSLYPSVMVSGYYPYGKPHMWSGNYIPKTLLKSDGYNENYFFYIRFTCRFKLRPGYLPFVSVKDSIYYPATKMLETSQIYDRAGTPLRIFDSRTGEFKENTITLTMSCIDFKLFLIHYKVEDFVIHDGIFFHAVKGIFEDYIHHYMEMKKQATIDKDPVKRQISKLFLNNLYGKFAASSNSSYKECVLDPETQTTMFVDVEQYDKTPGYIAIGAAVTAWARYFTITAAQANYKMFRYADTDSLHLELIPGETVKGIKYHDTDLSCWKRENTWDRAIFVRAKTYIEYNEELDEYIIKCAGLPQHCKMLFEATIRYDTYEDRIKWLEEKGELLQGLTVPETEFLQHKHYIEDFTPGFVIPGKLMPIHIPGGVLLKKVSFTIR
;
A
#
# COMPACT_ATOMS: atom_id res chain seq x y z
N MET A 1 -21.89 -23.14 13.54
CA MET A 1 -21.39 -21.80 13.85
C MET A 1 -22.56 -20.98 14.36
N GLY A 2 -22.46 -20.38 15.56
CA GLY A 2 -23.51 -19.48 16.08
C GLY A 2 -23.70 -18.29 15.16
N LYS A 3 -24.92 -17.76 15.09
CA LYS A 3 -25.23 -16.53 14.34
C LYS A 3 -24.37 -15.37 14.89
N VAL A 4 -23.70 -14.61 14.01
CA VAL A 4 -22.89 -13.43 14.34
C VAL A 4 -23.57 -12.22 13.75
N ARG A 5 -23.95 -11.26 14.58
CA ARG A 5 -24.44 -9.95 14.08
C ARG A 5 -23.27 -9.08 13.68
N LYS A 6 -23.48 -8.28 12.67
CA LYS A 6 -22.49 -7.36 12.11
C LYS A 6 -23.09 -5.98 11.98
N PHE A 7 -22.31 -4.96 12.31
CA PHE A 7 -22.76 -3.57 12.32
C PHE A 7 -21.77 -2.69 11.57
N ALA A 8 -22.25 -1.65 10.92
CA ALA A 8 -21.45 -0.53 10.45
C ALA A 8 -21.56 0.59 11.48
N CYS A 9 -20.43 1.21 11.82
CA CYS A 9 -20.32 2.23 12.85
C CYS A 9 -19.42 3.37 12.38
N ASP A 10 -19.67 4.56 12.96
CA ASP A 10 -18.84 5.75 12.76
C ASP A 10 -18.93 6.66 13.99
N PHE A 11 -17.85 7.42 14.27
CA PHE A 11 -17.80 8.39 15.35
C PHE A 11 -17.57 9.80 14.82
N GLU A 12 -18.31 10.76 15.38
CA GLU A 12 -18.05 12.19 15.22
C GLU A 12 -17.40 12.74 16.50
N THR A 13 -16.33 13.51 16.32
CA THR A 13 -15.49 13.94 17.43
C THR A 13 -15.42 15.45 17.54
N THR A 14 -15.15 15.95 18.76
CA THR A 14 -15.06 17.38 19.02
C THR A 14 -13.92 18.03 18.27
N VAL A 15 -14.19 19.13 17.55
CA VAL A 15 -13.18 19.96 16.89
C VAL A 15 -13.53 21.43 17.08
N TYR A 16 -12.88 22.08 18.02
CA TYR A 16 -13.02 23.51 18.29
C TYR A 16 -11.70 24.18 18.61
N LYS A 17 -11.64 25.48 18.45
CA LYS A 17 -10.41 26.27 18.63
C LYS A 17 -9.88 26.20 20.07
N GLY A 18 -8.63 25.79 20.23
CA GLY A 18 -7.94 25.76 21.54
C GLY A 18 -8.28 24.57 22.40
N GLN A 19 -8.94 23.53 21.88
CA GLN A 19 -9.24 22.33 22.65
C GLN A 19 -7.96 21.64 23.14
N ARG A 20 -8.02 21.10 24.36
CA ARG A 20 -6.92 20.37 25.02
C ARG A 20 -7.21 18.89 25.22
N SER A 21 -8.47 18.50 25.03
CA SER A 21 -8.96 17.12 25.04
C SER A 21 -9.92 16.94 23.90
N THR A 22 -10.22 15.71 23.51
CA THR A 22 -11.20 15.39 22.48
C THR A 22 -12.16 14.32 23.00
N GLU A 23 -13.39 14.34 22.50
CA GLU A 23 -14.44 13.42 22.90
C GLU A 23 -15.27 13.04 21.68
N VAL A 24 -15.93 11.88 21.75
CA VAL A 24 -16.95 11.48 20.79
C VAL A 24 -18.26 12.17 21.20
N TRP A 25 -18.76 13.08 20.37
CA TRP A 25 -20.02 13.77 20.60
C TRP A 25 -21.20 13.09 19.91
N SER A 26 -20.94 12.28 18.87
CA SER A 26 -21.96 11.45 18.22
C SER A 26 -21.35 10.12 17.76
N ALA A 27 -22.15 9.07 17.85
CA ALA A 27 -21.83 7.74 17.34
C ALA A 27 -23.04 7.19 16.60
N ALA A 28 -22.83 6.74 15.36
CA ALA A 28 -23.88 6.08 14.58
C ALA A 28 -23.61 4.58 14.49
N ILE A 29 -24.67 3.79 14.55
CA ILE A 29 -24.63 2.34 14.42
C ILE A 29 -25.81 1.81 13.64
N THR A 30 -25.57 0.92 12.68
CA THR A 30 -26.62 0.21 11.94
C THR A 30 -26.25 -1.25 11.73
N GLU A 31 -27.24 -2.14 11.80
CA GLU A 31 -26.99 -3.56 11.52
C GLU A 31 -26.86 -3.80 10.03
N ILE A 32 -25.82 -4.51 9.63
CA ILE A 32 -25.63 -4.93 8.24
C ILE A 32 -26.73 -5.96 7.91
N SER A 33 -27.44 -5.74 6.81
CA SER A 33 -28.66 -6.46 6.40
C SER A 33 -29.92 -6.11 7.22
N GLY A 34 -29.89 -5.02 8.01
CA GLY A 34 -31.07 -4.42 8.64
C GLY A 34 -31.81 -3.43 7.72
N PRO A 35 -32.99 -2.94 8.08
CA PRO A 35 -33.67 -1.85 7.36
C PRO A 35 -32.91 -0.52 7.56
N ASP A 36 -33.13 0.45 6.65
CA ASP A 36 -32.48 1.77 6.74
C ASP A 36 -32.85 2.53 8.00
N GLU A 37 -34.09 2.32 8.50
CA GLU A 37 -34.59 2.92 9.71
C GLU A 37 -33.93 2.39 10.99
N SER A 38 -33.07 1.36 10.88
CA SER A 38 -32.36 0.78 12.02
C SER A 38 -31.08 1.57 12.42
N VAL A 39 -30.84 2.76 11.86
CA VAL A 39 -29.70 3.60 12.26
C VAL A 39 -29.98 4.25 13.60
N GLU A 40 -29.24 3.83 14.63
CA GLU A 40 -29.23 4.49 15.93
C GLU A 40 -28.14 5.55 15.95
N VAL A 41 -28.47 6.74 16.45
CA VAL A 41 -27.54 7.84 16.69
C VAL A 41 -27.46 8.07 18.19
N LEU A 42 -26.27 8.00 18.73
CA LEU A 42 -25.95 8.08 20.14
C LEU A 42 -25.05 9.32 20.35
N TYR A 43 -25.15 9.98 21.50
CA TYR A 43 -24.59 11.32 21.69
C TYR A 43 -23.34 11.34 22.57
N SER A 44 -22.74 10.17 22.79
CA SER A 44 -21.43 10.02 23.45
C SER A 44 -20.88 8.61 23.26
N ILE A 45 -19.61 8.41 23.58
CA ILE A 45 -18.99 7.09 23.60
C ILE A 45 -19.57 6.20 24.72
N ASP A 46 -19.95 6.79 25.86
CA ASP A 46 -20.60 6.06 26.95
C ASP A 46 -21.94 5.50 26.53
N GLU A 47 -22.75 6.27 25.79
CA GLU A 47 -24.02 5.80 25.24
C GLU A 47 -23.77 4.68 24.21
N PHE A 48 -22.74 4.79 23.36
CA PHE A 48 -22.38 3.75 22.40
C PHE A 48 -22.06 2.43 23.09
N PHE A 49 -21.18 2.43 24.10
CA PHE A 49 -20.86 1.22 24.84
C PHE A 49 -22.06 0.68 25.62
N SER A 50 -22.84 1.55 26.25
CA SER A 50 -24.09 1.16 26.94
C SER A 50 -25.08 0.49 25.97
N TYR A 51 -25.23 1.03 24.76
CA TYR A 51 -26.11 0.49 23.73
C TYR A 51 -25.63 -0.91 23.27
N ILE A 52 -24.34 -1.08 22.93
CA ILE A 52 -23.83 -2.36 22.44
C ILE A 52 -23.86 -3.45 23.53
N PHE A 53 -23.65 -3.09 24.80
CA PHE A 53 -23.73 -4.03 25.92
C PHE A 53 -25.17 -4.44 26.24
N LYS A 54 -26.15 -3.56 26.14
CA LYS A 54 -27.58 -3.88 26.33
C LYS A 54 -28.17 -4.70 25.18
N ASN A 55 -27.70 -4.48 23.96
CA ASN A 55 -28.24 -5.09 22.74
C ASN A 55 -27.51 -6.34 22.29
N HIS A 56 -26.71 -6.97 23.14
CA HIS A 56 -26.06 -8.23 22.83
C HIS A 56 -27.07 -9.39 22.81
N VAL A 57 -27.27 -9.97 21.63
CA VAL A 57 -28.16 -11.16 21.46
C VAL A 57 -27.34 -12.43 21.32
N PHE A 58 -26.12 -12.33 20.80
CA PHE A 58 -25.23 -13.45 20.55
C PHE A 58 -23.90 -13.29 21.27
N LYS A 59 -23.24 -14.42 21.57
CA LYS A 59 -21.92 -14.43 22.22
C LYS A 59 -20.82 -13.69 21.43
N LYS A 60 -21.08 -13.34 20.16
CA LYS A 60 -20.11 -12.66 19.31
C LYS A 60 -20.80 -11.67 18.40
N GLN A 61 -20.29 -10.44 18.37
CA GLN A 61 -20.75 -9.35 17.49
C GLN A 61 -19.55 -8.68 16.85
N ILE A 62 -19.72 -8.15 15.61
CA ILE A 62 -18.65 -7.50 14.86
C ILE A 62 -19.11 -6.12 14.45
N TYR A 63 -18.31 -5.10 14.77
CA TYR A 63 -18.53 -3.69 14.50
C TYR A 63 -17.49 -3.21 13.50
N TYR A 64 -17.90 -2.75 12.33
CA TYR A 64 -17.02 -2.26 11.28
C TYR A 64 -16.97 -0.74 11.30
N PHE A 65 -15.79 -0.19 11.49
CA PHE A 65 -15.46 1.21 11.32
C PHE A 65 -14.65 1.40 10.01
N HIS A 66 -14.83 2.53 9.36
CA HIS A 66 -14.09 2.79 8.12
C HIS A 66 -12.86 3.66 8.40
N ASN A 67 -11.67 3.06 8.43
CA ASN A 67 -10.41 3.60 8.94
C ASN A 67 -10.36 3.58 10.49
N LEU A 68 -10.52 2.40 11.06
CA LEU A 68 -10.47 2.15 12.51
C LEU A 68 -9.26 2.80 13.22
N LYS A 69 -8.22 3.18 12.47
CA LYS A 69 -7.09 3.91 13.02
C LYS A 69 -7.50 5.21 13.73
N PHE A 70 -8.55 5.88 13.26
CA PHE A 70 -9.07 7.09 13.88
C PHE A 70 -10.00 6.75 15.06
N ASP A 71 -11.10 6.06 14.79
CA ASP A 71 -12.12 5.73 15.79
C ASP A 71 -11.58 4.80 16.88
N GLY A 72 -10.68 3.91 16.52
CA GLY A 72 -10.04 2.96 17.42
C GLY A 72 -9.24 3.61 18.55
N GLU A 73 -8.69 4.79 18.34
CA GLU A 73 -7.99 5.58 19.38
C GLU A 73 -8.97 5.95 20.51
N PHE A 74 -10.18 6.41 20.17
CA PHE A 74 -11.24 6.74 21.14
C PHE A 74 -11.74 5.49 21.86
N ILE A 75 -11.91 4.38 21.13
CA ILE A 75 -12.30 3.09 21.72
C ILE A 75 -11.24 2.63 22.73
N VAL A 76 -9.97 2.61 22.37
CA VAL A 76 -8.89 2.15 23.27
C VAL A 76 -8.72 3.09 24.46
N TRP A 77 -8.79 4.41 24.23
CA TRP A 77 -8.74 5.38 25.32
C TRP A 77 -9.89 5.16 26.33
N TYR A 78 -11.12 4.99 25.82
CA TYR A 78 -12.29 4.67 26.63
C TYR A 78 -12.08 3.40 27.48
N LEU A 79 -11.65 2.30 26.84
CA LEU A 79 -11.45 1.02 27.51
C LEU A 79 -10.40 1.11 28.62
N LEU A 80 -9.27 1.77 28.36
CA LEU A 80 -8.20 1.97 29.35
C LEU A 80 -8.70 2.80 30.56
N ASN A 81 -9.47 3.85 30.33
CA ASN A 81 -9.98 4.72 31.38
C ASN A 81 -11.18 4.13 32.13
N SER A 82 -11.91 3.22 31.52
CA SER A 82 -13.05 2.51 32.13
C SER A 82 -12.64 1.25 32.92
N GLY A 83 -11.33 1.02 33.07
CA GLY A 83 -10.79 -0.07 33.91
C GLY A 83 -10.73 -1.44 33.24
N TYR A 84 -10.95 -1.54 31.94
CA TYR A 84 -10.73 -2.80 31.20
C TYR A 84 -9.25 -3.13 31.13
N LYS A 85 -8.93 -4.41 31.37
CA LYS A 85 -7.54 -4.88 31.33
C LYS A 85 -7.07 -5.06 29.90
N LYS A 86 -5.92 -4.51 29.58
CA LYS A 86 -5.23 -4.81 28.33
C LYS A 86 -4.59 -6.19 28.41
N ASP A 87 -4.99 -7.11 27.51
CA ASP A 87 -4.33 -8.40 27.33
C ASP A 87 -3.17 -8.21 26.33
N MET A 88 -1.95 -8.34 26.84
CA MET A 88 -0.73 -8.14 26.04
C MET A 88 -0.34 -9.39 25.24
N ASP A 89 -1.00 -10.52 25.45
CA ASP A 89 -0.77 -11.74 24.67
C ASP A 89 -1.56 -11.73 23.35
N ALA A 90 -0.94 -11.18 22.32
CA ALA A 90 -1.52 -11.11 21.00
C ALA A 90 -1.69 -12.47 20.28
N THR A 91 -1.09 -13.55 20.81
CA THR A 91 -1.30 -14.91 20.31
C THR A 91 -2.60 -15.54 20.81
N LYS A 92 -3.15 -15.00 21.89
CA LYS A 92 -4.37 -15.47 22.54
C LYS A 92 -5.58 -15.28 21.64
N ARG A 93 -6.36 -16.33 21.42
CA ARG A 93 -7.60 -16.18 20.63
C ARG A 93 -8.61 -15.36 21.42
N PRO A 94 -9.45 -14.53 20.77
CA PRO A 94 -10.38 -13.65 21.47
C PRO A 94 -11.31 -14.36 22.49
N GLN A 95 -11.72 -15.61 22.20
CA GLN A 95 -12.54 -16.39 23.12
C GLN A 95 -11.80 -16.86 24.39
N ASP A 96 -10.46 -16.95 24.33
CA ASP A 96 -9.60 -17.43 25.43
C ASP A 96 -9.11 -16.26 26.31
N MET A 97 -9.45 -15.01 25.97
CA MET A 97 -9.17 -13.81 26.79
C MET A 97 -9.95 -13.86 28.10
N ASP A 98 -9.42 -13.19 29.10
CA ASP A 98 -10.13 -12.98 30.38
C ASP A 98 -11.34 -12.08 30.17
N ASP A 99 -12.35 -12.20 31.03
CA ASP A 99 -13.46 -11.24 31.01
C ASP A 99 -13.00 -9.84 31.47
N ASN A 100 -13.67 -8.82 30.98
CA ASN A 100 -13.31 -7.42 31.18
C ASN A 100 -11.90 -7.10 30.68
N SER A 101 -11.49 -7.74 29.59
CA SER A 101 -10.20 -7.48 28.93
C SER A 101 -10.36 -7.23 27.43
N PHE A 102 -9.35 -6.56 26.87
CA PHE A 102 -9.28 -6.30 25.42
C PHE A 102 -7.85 -6.47 24.90
N ASN A 103 -7.73 -6.76 23.62
CA ASN A 103 -6.47 -6.68 22.88
C ASN A 103 -6.62 -5.98 21.55
N THR A 104 -5.50 -5.58 20.95
CA THR A 104 -5.48 -4.88 19.66
C THR A 104 -4.57 -5.61 18.68
N VAL A 105 -4.84 -5.48 17.38
CA VAL A 105 -3.96 -5.90 16.30
C VAL A 105 -3.60 -4.69 15.48
N ILE A 106 -2.44 -4.11 15.77
CA ILE A 106 -1.89 -2.90 15.12
C ILE A 106 -0.49 -3.26 14.63
N SER A 107 -0.20 -3.08 13.33
CA SER A 107 1.15 -3.35 12.80
C SER A 107 2.15 -2.25 13.19
N THR A 108 3.47 -2.54 13.11
CA THR A 108 4.53 -1.53 13.32
C THR A 108 4.44 -0.34 12.35
N MET A 109 3.82 -0.53 11.19
CA MET A 109 3.49 0.55 10.27
C MET A 109 2.23 1.34 10.66
N ASN A 110 1.76 1.16 11.89
CA ASN A 110 0.56 1.80 12.43
C ASN A 110 -0.70 1.53 11.59
N GLN A 111 -0.85 0.28 11.10
CA GLN A 111 -2.06 -0.19 10.44
C GLN A 111 -2.93 -0.92 11.45
N TRP A 112 -4.11 -0.40 11.70
CA TRP A 112 -5.09 -0.99 12.60
C TRP A 112 -5.91 -2.04 11.86
N TYR A 113 -6.19 -3.17 12.52
CA TYR A 113 -6.99 -4.26 11.97
C TYR A 113 -8.18 -4.62 12.84
N ILE A 114 -7.94 -4.80 14.14
CA ILE A 114 -8.94 -5.33 15.08
C ILE A 114 -8.69 -4.78 16.48
N ILE A 115 -9.78 -4.52 17.19
CA ILE A 115 -9.84 -4.46 18.65
C ILE A 115 -10.80 -5.56 19.08
N ASN A 116 -10.37 -6.47 19.96
CA ASN A 116 -11.21 -7.47 20.56
C ASN A 116 -11.48 -7.08 22.01
N LEU A 117 -12.74 -7.09 22.41
CA LEU A 117 -13.18 -6.81 23.79
C LEU A 117 -14.03 -7.98 24.25
N LYS A 118 -13.74 -8.50 25.46
CA LYS A 118 -14.55 -9.53 26.10
C LYS A 118 -15.15 -8.98 27.39
N VAL A 119 -16.49 -9.02 27.51
CA VAL A 119 -17.25 -8.57 28.68
C VAL A 119 -18.35 -9.58 28.95
N ASP A 120 -18.44 -10.06 30.19
CA ASP A 120 -19.47 -11.01 30.65
C ASP A 120 -19.62 -12.24 29.71
N GLY A 121 -18.51 -12.77 29.23
CA GLY A 121 -18.47 -13.91 28.29
C GLY A 121 -18.89 -13.58 26.85
N HIS A 122 -19.17 -12.32 26.53
CA HIS A 122 -19.51 -11.85 25.19
C HIS A 122 -18.30 -11.22 24.50
N LEU A 123 -18.19 -11.42 23.17
CA LEU A 123 -17.12 -10.87 22.35
C LEU A 123 -17.64 -9.74 21.46
N TYR A 124 -17.07 -8.57 21.64
CA TYR A 124 -17.27 -7.37 20.82
C TYR A 124 -16.00 -7.17 19.99
N ILE A 125 -16.10 -7.28 18.67
CA ILE A 125 -14.96 -7.23 17.77
C ILE A 125 -15.09 -6.03 16.87
N PHE A 126 -14.25 -5.03 17.05
CA PHE A 126 -14.18 -3.85 16.19
C PHE A 126 -13.16 -4.12 15.06
N ARG A 127 -13.57 -3.92 13.81
CA ARG A 127 -12.77 -4.21 12.61
C ARG A 127 -12.64 -3.02 11.70
N ASP A 128 -11.47 -2.88 11.09
CA ASP A 128 -11.27 -1.90 10.02
C ASP A 128 -11.84 -2.41 8.70
N SER A 129 -12.94 -1.79 8.25
CA SER A 129 -13.55 -2.08 6.95
C SER A 129 -12.70 -1.62 5.77
N LEU A 130 -11.82 -0.61 5.95
CA LEU A 130 -10.90 -0.14 4.93
C LEU A 130 -9.94 -1.26 4.45
N LYS A 131 -9.69 -2.29 5.28
CA LYS A 131 -8.88 -3.46 4.90
C LYS A 131 -9.62 -4.40 3.94
N LEU A 132 -10.94 -4.39 3.95
CA LEU A 132 -11.80 -5.17 3.05
C LEU A 132 -12.26 -4.35 1.85
N LEU A 133 -12.60 -3.08 2.07
CA LEU A 133 -13.02 -2.08 1.07
C LEU A 133 -12.01 -0.91 1.06
N PRO A 134 -10.88 -1.03 0.34
CA PRO A 134 -9.80 -0.04 0.36
C PRO A 134 -10.12 1.20 -0.50
N PHE A 135 -11.23 1.86 -0.20
CA PHE A 135 -11.74 3.06 -0.88
C PHE A 135 -12.24 4.07 0.15
N THR A 136 -12.33 5.33 -0.21
CA THR A 136 -13.07 6.31 0.60
C THR A 136 -14.57 6.01 0.56
N LEU A 137 -15.34 6.40 1.58
CA LEU A 137 -16.81 6.23 1.60
C LEU A 137 -17.47 6.86 0.35
N ARG A 138 -17.00 8.04 -0.09
CA ARG A 138 -17.46 8.68 -1.34
C ARG A 138 -17.20 7.80 -2.56
N ALA A 139 -16.05 7.15 -2.63
CA ALA A 139 -15.72 6.24 -3.73
C ALA A 139 -16.55 4.94 -3.65
N ILE A 140 -16.83 4.42 -2.45
CA ILE A 140 -17.77 3.31 -2.24
C ILE A 140 -19.14 3.69 -2.77
N GLY A 141 -19.68 4.85 -2.36
CA GLY A 141 -20.97 5.34 -2.82
C GLY A 141 -21.10 5.36 -4.34
N LYS A 142 -20.10 5.94 -5.02
CA LYS A 142 -20.06 6.01 -6.49
C LYS A 142 -19.86 4.65 -7.17
N SER A 143 -18.85 3.88 -6.71
CA SER A 143 -18.45 2.63 -7.37
C SER A 143 -19.40 1.47 -7.11
N PHE A 144 -20.06 1.45 -5.96
CA PHE A 144 -21.04 0.42 -5.60
C PHE A 144 -22.47 0.86 -5.87
N LYS A 145 -22.68 2.09 -6.36
CA LYS A 145 -24.01 2.69 -6.62
C LYS A 145 -24.93 2.51 -5.42
N THR A 146 -24.39 2.80 -4.22
CA THR A 146 -25.18 2.71 -3.00
C THR A 146 -26.39 3.65 -3.05
N LYS A 147 -27.48 3.28 -2.40
CA LYS A 147 -28.67 4.11 -2.29
C LYS A 147 -28.37 5.44 -1.61
N HIS A 148 -27.56 5.40 -0.55
CA HIS A 148 -27.09 6.57 0.17
C HIS A 148 -25.74 7.04 -0.38
N GLN A 149 -25.46 8.33 -0.24
CA GLN A 149 -24.19 8.93 -0.71
C GLN A 149 -23.59 9.77 0.40
N LYS A 150 -22.25 9.78 0.51
CA LYS A 150 -21.57 10.63 1.49
C LYS A 150 -21.82 12.09 1.18
N THR A 151 -22.36 12.83 2.14
CA THR A 151 -22.53 14.28 2.13
C THR A 151 -21.30 14.98 2.74
N THR A 152 -21.40 16.24 3.09
CA THR A 152 -20.32 17.04 3.71
C THR A 152 -20.88 17.79 4.92
N MET A 153 -20.06 17.88 5.96
CA MET A 153 -20.35 18.62 7.19
C MET A 153 -19.09 19.43 7.56
N ALA A 154 -19.26 20.61 8.14
CA ALA A 154 -18.14 21.35 8.73
C ALA A 154 -17.63 20.62 9.97
N TYR A 155 -16.33 20.34 10.05
CA TYR A 155 -15.74 19.66 11.20
C TYR A 155 -15.63 20.54 12.43
N GLU A 156 -15.26 21.81 12.27
CA GLU A 156 -15.19 22.74 13.39
C GLU A 156 -16.59 23.18 13.82
N GLY A 157 -16.85 23.15 15.11
CA GLY A 157 -18.11 23.55 15.73
C GLY A 157 -18.14 23.25 17.21
N ASP A 158 -18.99 23.96 17.95
CA ASP A 158 -19.19 23.79 19.42
C ASP A 158 -20.04 22.57 19.72
N ARG A 159 -19.61 21.40 19.27
CA ARG A 159 -20.29 20.12 19.50
C ARG A 159 -19.55 19.36 20.60
N THR A 160 -20.29 19.01 21.66
CA THR A 160 -19.77 18.25 22.81
C THR A 160 -20.70 17.08 23.11
N PRO A 161 -20.30 16.08 23.91
CA PRO A 161 -21.18 14.99 24.32
C PRO A 161 -22.53 15.49 24.84
N GLY A 162 -23.62 14.91 24.32
CA GLY A 162 -24.99 15.36 24.56
C GLY A 162 -25.55 16.44 23.64
N TYR A 163 -24.73 16.93 22.68
CA TYR A 163 -25.20 17.82 21.61
C TYR A 163 -26.20 17.06 20.71
N ILE A 164 -27.34 17.73 20.43
CA ILE A 164 -28.35 17.19 19.52
C ILE A 164 -28.15 17.75 18.14
N PRO A 165 -27.74 16.91 17.15
CA PRO A 165 -27.54 17.33 15.78
C PRO A 165 -28.81 17.91 15.14
N ASP A 166 -28.63 18.86 14.24
CA ASP A 166 -29.72 19.32 13.37
C ASP A 166 -30.04 18.29 12.26
N SER A 167 -30.98 18.61 11.37
CA SER A 167 -31.42 17.70 10.30
C SER A 167 -30.31 17.35 9.32
N ASP A 168 -29.46 18.30 8.95
CA ASP A 168 -28.41 18.14 7.95
C ASP A 168 -27.24 17.36 8.54
N GLU A 169 -26.89 17.62 9.80
CA GLU A 169 -25.91 16.87 10.57
C GLU A 169 -26.36 15.42 10.80
N LEU A 170 -27.64 15.21 11.12
CA LEU A 170 -28.20 13.86 11.26
C LEU A 170 -28.17 13.08 9.93
N GLU A 171 -28.48 13.75 8.82
CA GLU A 171 -28.39 13.14 7.50
C GLU A 171 -26.95 12.75 7.17
N TYR A 172 -25.99 13.63 7.45
CA TYR A 172 -24.56 13.35 7.26
C TYR A 172 -24.12 12.12 8.07
N ILE A 173 -24.38 12.13 9.39
CA ILE A 173 -24.01 11.05 10.32
C ILE A 173 -24.61 9.70 9.88
N LYS A 174 -25.90 9.70 9.50
CA LYS A 174 -26.58 8.47 9.03
C LYS A 174 -26.04 7.98 7.69
N ASN A 175 -25.79 8.89 6.75
CA ASN A 175 -25.29 8.52 5.43
C ASN A 175 -23.92 7.84 5.48
N ASP A 176 -23.02 8.22 6.37
CA ASP A 176 -21.70 7.62 6.48
C ASP A 176 -21.78 6.13 6.85
N VAL A 177 -22.60 5.76 7.83
CA VAL A 177 -22.80 4.36 8.21
C VAL A 177 -23.63 3.57 7.20
N LEU A 178 -24.60 4.21 6.52
CA LEU A 178 -25.42 3.56 5.50
C LEU A 178 -24.62 3.24 4.22
N VAL A 179 -23.79 4.15 3.76
CA VAL A 179 -22.86 3.90 2.63
C VAL A 179 -21.91 2.76 2.95
N LEU A 180 -21.34 2.76 4.16
CA LEU A 180 -20.46 1.68 4.61
C LEU A 180 -21.20 0.35 4.68
N ARG A 181 -22.38 0.32 5.27
CA ARG A 181 -23.24 -0.86 5.38
C ARG A 181 -23.52 -1.47 4.01
N GLU A 182 -24.01 -0.64 3.07
CA GLU A 182 -24.37 -1.10 1.73
C GLU A 182 -23.17 -1.65 0.97
N GLY A 183 -21.99 -1.01 1.08
CA GLY A 183 -20.75 -1.51 0.52
C GLY A 183 -20.34 -2.87 1.11
N LEU A 184 -20.44 -3.05 2.43
CA LEU A 184 -20.15 -4.32 3.11
C LEU A 184 -21.18 -5.40 2.76
N GLU A 185 -22.46 -5.07 2.62
CA GLU A 185 -23.50 -6.01 2.19
C GLU A 185 -23.17 -6.63 0.83
N GLU A 186 -22.73 -5.83 -0.13
CA GLU A 186 -22.34 -6.33 -1.45
C GLU A 186 -21.16 -7.31 -1.35
N MET A 187 -20.16 -7.01 -0.53
CA MET A 187 -19.04 -7.94 -0.29
C MET A 187 -19.51 -9.24 0.36
N PHE A 188 -20.39 -9.16 1.36
CA PHE A 188 -20.85 -10.33 2.10
C PHE A 188 -21.82 -11.20 1.29
N LYS A 189 -22.68 -10.63 0.44
CA LYS A 189 -23.52 -11.37 -0.51
C LYS A 189 -22.72 -12.28 -1.42
N GLN A 190 -21.51 -11.85 -1.78
CA GLN A 190 -20.59 -12.63 -2.60
C GLN A 190 -19.68 -13.58 -1.78
N GLY A 191 -19.89 -13.66 -0.45
CA GLY A 191 -19.11 -14.53 0.42
C GLY A 191 -17.75 -13.96 0.89
N TYR A 192 -17.44 -12.71 0.57
CA TYR A 192 -16.16 -12.08 0.92
C TYR A 192 -16.22 -11.48 2.33
N THR A 193 -16.01 -12.31 3.33
CA THR A 193 -16.11 -11.97 4.76
C THR A 193 -14.76 -11.96 5.50
N GLY A 194 -13.66 -12.05 4.77
CA GLY A 194 -12.30 -12.05 5.33
C GLY A 194 -11.95 -10.72 6.02
N LEU A 195 -10.88 -10.73 6.81
CA LEU A 195 -10.40 -9.52 7.48
C LEU A 195 -9.84 -8.49 6.48
N THR A 196 -9.23 -8.97 5.41
CA THR A 196 -8.65 -8.12 4.34
C THR A 196 -9.07 -8.65 2.98
N ILE A 197 -9.13 -7.76 1.98
CA ILE A 197 -9.43 -8.16 0.60
C ILE A 197 -8.43 -9.21 0.09
N GLY A 198 -7.13 -9.06 0.38
CA GLY A 198 -6.14 -10.06 -0.01
C GLY A 198 -6.39 -11.44 0.64
N SER A 199 -6.94 -11.52 1.86
CA SER A 199 -7.31 -12.82 2.46
C SER A 199 -8.51 -13.45 1.77
N CYS A 200 -9.45 -12.64 1.27
CA CYS A 200 -10.54 -13.11 0.42
C CYS A 200 -10.01 -13.69 -0.90
N CYS A 201 -9.12 -12.96 -1.58
CA CYS A 201 -8.49 -13.41 -2.83
C CYS A 201 -7.76 -14.75 -2.66
N LEU A 202 -6.94 -14.88 -1.62
CA LEU A 202 -6.20 -16.13 -1.36
C LEU A 202 -7.13 -17.29 -1.01
N THR A 203 -8.20 -17.04 -0.24
CA THR A 203 -9.19 -18.06 0.11
C THR A 203 -9.93 -18.55 -1.13
N ASP A 204 -10.32 -17.63 -1.98
CA ASP A 204 -10.99 -17.91 -3.25
C ASP A 204 -10.08 -18.71 -4.20
N PHE A 205 -8.83 -18.25 -4.40
CA PHE A 205 -7.83 -18.98 -5.17
C PHE A 205 -7.66 -20.42 -4.71
N LYS A 206 -7.50 -20.61 -3.38
CA LYS A 206 -7.32 -21.96 -2.78
C LYS A 206 -8.53 -22.87 -2.97
N ARG A 207 -9.75 -22.33 -2.89
CA ARG A 207 -10.98 -23.13 -2.90
C ARG A 207 -11.48 -23.41 -4.31
N ASN A 208 -11.48 -22.40 -5.15
CA ASN A 208 -12.21 -22.42 -6.41
C ASN A 208 -11.32 -22.64 -7.64
N PHE A 209 -10.01 -22.37 -7.56
CA PHE A 209 -9.11 -22.44 -8.70
C PHE A 209 -7.98 -23.47 -8.54
N TYR A 210 -7.31 -23.52 -7.40
CA TYR A 210 -6.12 -24.37 -7.23
C TYR A 210 -6.38 -25.69 -6.51
N GLY A 211 -7.34 -25.71 -5.60
CA GLY A 211 -7.59 -26.82 -4.69
C GLY A 211 -6.77 -26.73 -3.39
N ILE A 212 -7.46 -26.88 -2.24
CA ILE A 212 -6.84 -26.68 -0.92
C ILE A 212 -5.67 -27.67 -0.68
N ASN A 213 -5.83 -28.93 -1.09
CA ASN A 213 -4.79 -29.95 -0.90
C ASN A 213 -3.59 -29.73 -1.82
N ASN A 214 -3.83 -29.35 -3.07
CA ASN A 214 -2.77 -28.98 -4.00
C ASN A 214 -1.99 -27.77 -3.47
N TYR A 215 -2.70 -26.76 -2.99
CA TYR A 215 -2.07 -25.57 -2.41
C TYR A 215 -1.13 -25.92 -1.24
N LYS A 216 -1.55 -26.76 -0.32
CA LYS A 216 -0.72 -27.18 0.82
C LYS A 216 0.51 -27.99 0.41
N ARG A 217 0.38 -28.83 -0.64
CA ARG A 217 1.50 -29.63 -1.18
C ARG A 217 2.52 -28.74 -1.91
N ASP A 218 2.01 -27.83 -2.75
CA ASP A 218 2.84 -27.08 -3.70
C ASP A 218 3.39 -25.76 -3.14
N PHE A 219 2.79 -25.27 -2.03
CA PHE A 219 3.24 -24.05 -1.35
C PHE A 219 3.45 -24.32 0.15
N PRO A 220 4.46 -25.13 0.52
CA PRO A 220 4.79 -25.41 1.91
C PRO A 220 5.32 -24.18 2.63
N ASN A 221 5.36 -24.22 3.96
CA ASN A 221 6.00 -23.18 4.75
C ASN A 221 7.53 -23.27 4.57
N LEU A 222 8.11 -22.24 3.96
CA LEU A 222 9.55 -22.19 3.66
C LEU A 222 10.41 -21.82 4.88
N GLU A 223 9.82 -21.36 5.98
CA GLU A 223 10.54 -21.13 7.25
C GLU A 223 10.92 -22.44 7.95
N GLU A 224 10.21 -23.54 7.66
CA GLU A 224 10.49 -24.86 8.24
C GLU A 224 11.73 -25.54 7.62
N THR A 225 12.32 -24.99 6.57
CA THR A 225 13.51 -25.53 5.92
C THR A 225 14.70 -24.62 6.19
N THR A 226 15.67 -25.13 6.95
CA THR A 226 16.94 -24.44 7.24
C THR A 226 18.01 -24.82 6.20
N LEU A 227 18.81 -23.84 5.82
CA LEU A 227 19.94 -23.96 4.91
C LEU A 227 21.22 -23.70 5.69
N ASP A 228 22.17 -24.62 5.60
CA ASP A 228 23.56 -24.41 6.02
C ASP A 228 24.31 -23.72 4.90
N THR A 229 24.74 -22.50 5.13
CA THR A 229 25.41 -21.66 4.12
C THR A 229 26.76 -21.18 4.61
N SER A 230 27.61 -20.71 3.69
CA SER A 230 28.90 -20.07 4.02
C SER A 230 28.75 -18.79 4.89
N PHE A 231 27.54 -18.27 5.06
CA PHE A 231 27.22 -17.11 5.91
C PHE A 231 26.44 -17.49 7.17
N GLY A 232 26.46 -18.79 7.54
CA GLY A 232 25.71 -19.35 8.65
C GLY A 232 24.31 -19.85 8.25
N ASP A 233 23.64 -20.44 9.21
CA ASP A 233 22.31 -21.01 9.03
C ASP A 233 21.26 -19.92 8.74
N ILE A 234 20.39 -20.21 7.77
CA ILE A 234 19.27 -19.33 7.41
C ILE A 234 18.08 -20.18 6.93
N ASN A 235 16.85 -19.81 7.28
CA ASN A 235 15.70 -20.46 6.66
C ASN A 235 15.47 -19.99 5.22
N VAL A 236 14.79 -20.82 4.42
CA VAL A 236 14.57 -20.56 2.99
C VAL A 236 13.75 -19.30 2.74
N ASP A 237 12.73 -19.03 3.56
CA ASP A 237 11.92 -17.79 3.46
C ASP A 237 12.82 -16.56 3.59
N SER A 238 13.61 -16.50 4.66
CA SER A 238 14.55 -15.38 4.91
C SER A 238 15.62 -15.24 3.83
N TYR A 239 16.09 -16.34 3.26
CA TYR A 239 17.03 -16.31 2.14
C TYR A 239 16.41 -15.65 0.90
N ILE A 240 15.19 -16.06 0.52
CA ILE A 240 14.49 -15.53 -0.65
C ILE A 240 14.06 -14.08 -0.44
N ARG A 241 13.70 -13.68 0.79
CA ARG A 241 13.37 -12.27 1.11
C ARG A 241 14.51 -11.31 0.83
N ARG A 242 15.75 -11.76 0.87
CA ARG A 242 16.92 -10.95 0.43
C ARG A 242 16.91 -10.66 -1.08
N ALA A 243 16.25 -11.51 -1.89
CA ALA A 243 16.04 -11.28 -3.32
C ALA A 243 14.75 -10.52 -3.62
N TYR A 244 13.80 -10.45 -2.66
CA TYR A 244 12.51 -9.80 -2.87
C TYR A 244 12.67 -8.29 -3.00
N ARG A 245 12.20 -7.74 -4.13
CA ARG A 245 12.14 -6.31 -4.41
C ARG A 245 10.73 -6.00 -4.94
N GLY A 246 10.24 -4.79 -4.67
CA GLY A 246 8.98 -4.29 -5.22
C GLY A 246 9.07 -3.95 -6.71
N GLY A 247 8.10 -3.18 -7.19
CA GLY A 247 8.11 -2.62 -8.54
C GLY A 247 9.30 -1.68 -8.78
N TRP A 248 9.69 -1.57 -10.04
CA TRP A 248 10.75 -0.64 -10.42
C TRP A 248 10.19 0.78 -10.55
N CYS A 249 10.82 1.72 -9.86
CA CYS A 249 10.48 3.13 -9.94
C CYS A 249 11.77 3.94 -10.08
N TYR A 250 11.91 4.67 -11.17
CA TYR A 250 13.15 5.35 -11.50
C TYR A 250 12.92 6.65 -12.26
N THR A 251 13.65 7.71 -11.86
CA THR A 251 13.70 9.01 -12.51
C THR A 251 15.06 9.20 -13.13
N ARG A 252 15.13 9.38 -14.44
CA ARG A 252 16.41 9.47 -15.14
C ARG A 252 17.10 10.82 -14.96
N PHE A 253 16.35 11.89 -15.01
CA PHE A 253 16.85 13.27 -14.87
C PHE A 253 16.03 14.01 -13.79
N PRO A 254 16.35 13.79 -12.49
CA PRO A 254 15.57 14.36 -11.40
C PRO A 254 15.50 15.89 -11.44
N GLY A 255 14.27 16.46 -11.43
CA GLY A 255 14.05 17.89 -11.40
C GLY A 255 14.30 18.62 -12.72
N TYR A 256 14.60 17.89 -13.80
CA TYR A 256 14.80 18.46 -15.13
C TYR A 256 13.50 18.41 -15.94
N GLU A 257 13.13 19.53 -16.55
CA GLU A 257 11.99 19.62 -17.47
C GLU A 257 12.41 19.11 -18.86
N PRO A 258 11.67 18.14 -19.46
CA PRO A 258 11.92 17.67 -20.82
C PRO A 258 11.80 18.79 -21.86
N GLU A 259 12.56 18.69 -22.93
CA GLU A 259 12.56 19.67 -24.03
C GLU A 259 11.35 19.54 -24.95
N TYR A 260 10.86 18.29 -25.10
CA TYR A 260 9.75 17.97 -25.98
C TYR A 260 8.54 17.43 -25.18
N PRO A 261 7.30 17.57 -25.72
CA PRO A 261 6.14 16.95 -25.12
C PRO A 261 6.30 15.43 -25.04
N GLY A 262 5.47 14.80 -24.23
CA GLY A 262 5.57 13.35 -24.03
C GLY A 262 4.24 12.67 -23.79
N GLU A 263 4.37 11.38 -23.51
CA GLU A 263 3.24 10.51 -23.20
C GLU A 263 3.52 9.65 -21.98
N THR A 264 2.44 9.32 -21.29
CA THR A 264 2.42 8.41 -20.15
C THR A 264 1.64 7.17 -20.54
N ASP A 265 2.35 6.03 -20.57
CA ASP A 265 1.79 4.72 -20.88
C ASP A 265 1.72 3.84 -19.64
N ASP A 266 0.62 3.15 -19.44
CA ASP A 266 0.40 2.22 -18.30
C ASP A 266 0.12 0.81 -18.80
N VAL A 267 0.62 -0.20 -18.09
CA VAL A 267 0.38 -1.61 -18.44
C VAL A 267 -0.99 -2.06 -17.92
N ASN A 268 -1.81 -2.58 -18.79
CA ASN A 268 -3.09 -3.19 -18.42
C ASN A 268 -2.89 -4.32 -17.41
N SER A 269 -3.04 -4.00 -16.11
CA SER A 269 -2.92 -4.98 -15.02
C SER A 269 -1.57 -5.72 -15.03
N LEU A 270 -0.45 -5.02 -14.80
CA LEU A 270 0.91 -5.58 -14.89
C LEU A 270 1.09 -6.88 -14.10
N TYR A 271 0.74 -6.91 -12.80
CA TYR A 271 0.92 -8.13 -12.00
C TYR A 271 0.08 -9.30 -12.51
N PRO A 272 -1.23 -9.17 -12.79
CA PRO A 272 -2.00 -10.20 -13.49
C PRO A 272 -1.39 -10.65 -14.81
N SER A 273 -0.88 -9.71 -15.61
CA SER A 273 -0.25 -10.01 -16.91
C SER A 273 0.95 -10.94 -16.75
N VAL A 274 1.85 -10.64 -15.84
CA VAL A 274 3.04 -11.47 -15.60
C VAL A 274 2.69 -12.77 -14.90
N MET A 275 1.63 -12.80 -14.05
CA MET A 275 1.14 -14.03 -13.42
C MET A 275 0.65 -15.05 -14.44
N VAL A 276 0.14 -14.62 -15.58
CA VAL A 276 -0.26 -15.50 -16.69
C VAL A 276 0.93 -15.88 -17.57
N SER A 277 1.78 -14.92 -17.93
CA SER A 277 2.85 -15.15 -18.91
C SER A 277 4.12 -15.79 -18.34
N GLY A 278 4.39 -15.62 -17.05
CA GLY A 278 5.59 -16.10 -16.38
C GLY A 278 5.56 -17.58 -16.00
N TYR A 279 6.72 -18.13 -15.64
CA TYR A 279 6.82 -19.42 -14.98
C TYR A 279 7.19 -19.21 -13.49
N TYR A 280 6.63 -20.04 -12.61
CA TYR A 280 6.64 -19.81 -11.18
C TYR A 280 7.08 -21.02 -10.39
N PRO A 281 7.88 -20.80 -9.31
CA PRO A 281 8.37 -21.86 -8.45
C PRO A 281 7.23 -22.50 -7.63
N TYR A 282 7.32 -23.83 -7.44
CA TYR A 282 6.45 -24.57 -6.56
C TYR A 282 7.18 -25.72 -5.86
N GLY A 283 6.60 -26.25 -4.79
CA GLY A 283 7.11 -27.39 -4.06
C GLY A 283 8.23 -27.04 -3.08
N LYS A 284 9.05 -28.04 -2.79
CA LYS A 284 10.18 -27.93 -1.86
C LYS A 284 11.42 -27.37 -2.57
N PRO A 285 12.27 -26.61 -1.85
CA PRO A 285 13.52 -26.11 -2.38
C PRO A 285 14.58 -27.18 -2.51
N HIS A 286 15.47 -26.98 -3.49
CA HIS A 286 16.74 -27.68 -3.62
C HIS A 286 17.86 -26.64 -3.50
N MET A 287 18.95 -26.99 -2.82
CA MET A 287 20.08 -26.10 -2.61
C MET A 287 21.31 -26.56 -3.36
N TRP A 288 22.16 -25.62 -3.77
CA TRP A 288 23.55 -25.88 -4.15
C TRP A 288 24.47 -24.88 -3.45
N SER A 289 25.74 -25.25 -3.31
CA SER A 289 26.79 -24.41 -2.73
C SER A 289 28.04 -24.47 -3.60
N GLY A 290 28.74 -23.34 -3.71
CA GLY A 290 29.97 -23.20 -4.51
C GLY A 290 29.88 -22.27 -5.70
N ASN A 291 31.00 -21.97 -6.31
CA ASN A 291 31.13 -20.96 -7.36
C ASN A 291 30.73 -21.47 -8.75
N TYR A 292 29.50 -21.95 -8.87
CA TYR A 292 28.92 -22.43 -10.13
C TYR A 292 27.38 -22.34 -10.11
N ILE A 293 26.78 -22.44 -11.29
CA ILE A 293 25.32 -22.66 -11.43
C ILE A 293 25.13 -24.10 -11.92
N PRO A 294 24.26 -24.90 -11.26
CA PRO A 294 23.98 -26.27 -11.69
C PRO A 294 23.55 -26.36 -13.16
N LYS A 295 24.13 -27.33 -13.90
CA LYS A 295 23.84 -27.51 -15.34
C LYS A 295 22.36 -27.74 -15.64
N THR A 296 21.62 -28.34 -14.72
CA THR A 296 20.16 -28.56 -14.85
C THR A 296 19.34 -27.27 -14.94
N LEU A 297 19.89 -26.15 -14.40
CA LEU A 297 19.26 -24.82 -14.43
C LEU A 297 19.56 -24.06 -15.72
N LEU A 298 20.43 -24.59 -16.57
CA LEU A 298 20.90 -23.94 -17.78
C LEU A 298 20.39 -24.64 -19.03
N LYS A 299 20.17 -23.89 -20.10
CA LYS A 299 19.97 -24.33 -21.48
C LYS A 299 20.98 -23.63 -22.38
N SER A 300 21.07 -24.02 -23.66
CA SER A 300 21.98 -23.42 -24.65
C SER A 300 21.75 -21.91 -24.86
N ASP A 301 20.54 -21.44 -24.65
CA ASP A 301 20.07 -20.09 -24.90
C ASP A 301 19.61 -19.31 -23.64
N GLY A 302 19.94 -19.83 -22.46
CA GLY A 302 19.59 -19.17 -21.20
C GLY A 302 19.30 -20.09 -20.02
N TYR A 303 18.26 -19.79 -19.26
CA TYR A 303 17.85 -20.59 -18.10
C TYR A 303 16.75 -21.61 -18.48
N ASN A 304 16.78 -22.76 -17.80
CA ASN A 304 15.78 -23.78 -17.97
C ASN A 304 14.47 -23.38 -17.26
N GLU A 305 13.42 -23.06 -18.02
CA GLU A 305 12.13 -22.60 -17.50
C GLU A 305 11.37 -23.66 -16.65
N ASN A 306 11.82 -24.92 -16.64
CA ASN A 306 11.30 -25.95 -15.72
C ASN A 306 11.79 -25.75 -14.28
N TYR A 307 12.67 -24.80 -14.06
CA TYR A 307 13.22 -24.44 -12.77
C TYR A 307 13.20 -22.94 -12.57
N PHE A 308 13.03 -22.52 -11.33
CA PHE A 308 13.17 -21.13 -10.90
C PHE A 308 14.19 -21.11 -9.76
N PHE A 309 15.18 -20.22 -9.81
CA PHE A 309 16.22 -20.18 -8.81
C PHE A 309 16.47 -18.79 -8.24
N TYR A 310 17.04 -18.78 -7.05
CA TYR A 310 17.59 -17.62 -6.38
C TYR A 310 19.05 -17.87 -6.13
N ILE A 311 19.90 -16.88 -6.41
CA ILE A 311 21.36 -17.00 -6.37
C ILE A 311 21.95 -15.89 -5.50
N ARG A 312 22.92 -16.26 -4.66
CA ARG A 312 23.69 -15.31 -3.85
C ARG A 312 25.12 -15.28 -4.32
N PHE A 313 25.61 -14.07 -4.58
CA PHE A 313 26.95 -13.84 -5.12
C PHE A 313 27.53 -12.53 -4.61
N THR A 314 28.85 -12.42 -4.63
CA THR A 314 29.60 -11.20 -4.36
C THR A 314 30.28 -10.73 -5.64
N CYS A 315 30.24 -9.44 -5.93
CA CYS A 315 30.89 -8.87 -7.10
C CYS A 315 31.18 -7.37 -6.94
N ARG A 316 32.00 -6.85 -7.85
CA ARG A 316 31.99 -5.43 -8.22
C ARG A 316 31.19 -5.26 -9.50
N PHE A 317 30.46 -4.16 -9.60
CA PHE A 317 29.70 -3.87 -10.80
C PHE A 317 29.68 -2.38 -11.13
N LYS A 318 29.50 -2.08 -12.41
CA LYS A 318 29.26 -0.74 -12.94
C LYS A 318 28.21 -0.82 -14.04
N LEU A 319 27.27 0.14 -14.03
CA LEU A 319 26.26 0.26 -15.08
C LEU A 319 26.93 0.44 -16.45
N ARG A 320 26.47 -0.30 -17.45
CA ARG A 320 26.94 -0.13 -18.82
C ARG A 320 26.44 1.20 -19.39
N PRO A 321 27.26 1.91 -20.18
CA PRO A 321 26.80 3.10 -20.90
C PRO A 321 25.58 2.79 -21.76
N GLY A 322 24.54 3.64 -21.67
CA GLY A 322 23.29 3.48 -22.43
C GLY A 322 22.31 2.48 -21.81
N TYR A 323 22.52 2.03 -20.56
CA TYR A 323 21.60 1.16 -19.84
C TYR A 323 20.98 1.87 -18.63
N LEU A 324 19.80 1.43 -18.24
CA LEU A 324 19.05 1.94 -17.08
C LEU A 324 19.40 1.14 -15.82
N PRO A 325 19.62 1.78 -14.66
CA PRO A 325 19.89 1.09 -13.41
C PRO A 325 18.63 0.47 -12.83
N PHE A 326 18.76 -0.70 -12.18
CA PHE A 326 17.62 -1.32 -11.47
C PHE A 326 18.00 -2.01 -10.16
N VAL A 327 19.30 -2.20 -9.88
CA VAL A 327 19.73 -2.69 -8.57
C VAL A 327 19.45 -1.62 -7.53
N SER A 328 18.57 -1.93 -6.57
CA SER A 328 18.18 -0.98 -5.53
C SER A 328 18.67 -1.41 -4.15
N VAL A 329 19.04 -0.44 -3.34
CA VAL A 329 19.30 -0.59 -1.91
C VAL A 329 18.39 0.33 -1.13
N LYS A 330 18.01 -0.12 0.06
CA LYS A 330 17.11 0.61 0.98
C LYS A 330 17.52 0.30 2.41
N ASP A 331 17.20 1.21 3.33
CA ASP A 331 17.31 1.03 4.77
C ASP A 331 18.74 0.67 5.22
N SER A 332 19.75 1.29 4.62
CA SER A 332 21.14 1.22 5.06
C SER A 332 21.58 2.53 5.72
N ILE A 333 22.64 2.48 6.51
CA ILE A 333 23.24 3.69 7.11
C ILE A 333 23.72 4.70 6.06
N TYR A 334 24.00 4.23 4.85
CA TYR A 334 24.44 5.06 3.73
C TYR A 334 23.29 5.53 2.83
N TYR A 335 22.21 4.75 2.75
CA TYR A 335 21.06 5.00 1.88
C TYR A 335 19.75 4.88 2.68
N PRO A 336 19.36 5.93 3.40
CA PRO A 336 18.12 5.92 4.19
C PRO A 336 16.85 5.86 3.32
N ALA A 337 16.95 6.27 2.06
CA ALA A 337 15.88 6.13 1.05
C ALA A 337 16.29 5.12 -0.03
N THR A 338 15.32 4.58 -0.75
CA THR A 338 15.59 3.68 -1.88
C THR A 338 16.41 4.43 -2.95
N LYS A 339 17.59 3.88 -3.26
CA LYS A 339 18.49 4.40 -4.30
C LYS A 339 18.76 3.32 -5.33
N MET A 340 18.69 3.69 -6.61
CA MET A 340 19.17 2.84 -7.72
C MET A 340 20.68 2.97 -7.87
N LEU A 341 21.37 1.84 -7.86
CA LEU A 341 22.84 1.79 -7.92
C LEU A 341 23.33 1.68 -9.35
N GLU A 342 24.22 2.59 -9.73
CA GLU A 342 25.00 2.50 -10.97
C GLU A 342 26.31 1.75 -10.77
N THR A 343 26.77 1.62 -9.53
CA THR A 343 28.03 0.94 -9.16
C THR A 343 27.91 0.30 -7.78
N SER A 344 28.70 -0.73 -7.54
CA SER A 344 28.90 -1.33 -6.21
C SER A 344 29.71 -0.43 -5.26
N GLN A 345 30.36 0.63 -5.78
CA GLN A 345 31.08 1.58 -4.95
C GLN A 345 30.13 2.34 -4.04
N ILE A 346 30.34 2.21 -2.73
CA ILE A 346 29.58 2.93 -1.71
C ILE A 346 30.30 4.23 -1.39
N TYR A 347 29.54 5.30 -1.20
CA TYR A 347 30.02 6.62 -0.80
C TYR A 347 29.47 6.97 0.58
N ASP A 348 30.26 7.67 1.38
CA ASP A 348 29.80 8.25 2.63
C ASP A 348 28.87 9.46 2.39
N ARG A 349 28.36 10.07 3.46
CA ARG A 349 27.48 11.24 3.37
C ARG A 349 28.16 12.48 2.77
N ALA A 350 29.50 12.54 2.80
CA ALA A 350 30.29 13.63 2.23
C ALA A 350 30.63 13.38 0.75
N GLY A 351 30.23 12.23 0.19
CA GLY A 351 30.54 11.83 -1.18
C GLY A 351 31.92 11.21 -1.36
N THR A 352 32.60 10.83 -0.26
CA THR A 352 33.91 10.15 -0.30
C THR A 352 33.70 8.66 -0.54
N PRO A 353 34.36 8.04 -1.52
CA PRO A 353 34.25 6.61 -1.75
C PRO A 353 34.83 5.80 -0.58
N LEU A 354 33.99 4.92 -0.03
CA LEU A 354 34.46 3.96 0.97
C LEU A 354 35.27 2.88 0.27
N ARG A 355 36.53 2.71 0.68
CA ARG A 355 37.48 1.73 0.10
C ARG A 355 37.81 0.67 1.14
N ILE A 356 37.94 -0.57 0.70
CA ILE A 356 38.39 -1.67 1.54
C ILE A 356 39.89 -1.82 1.36
N PHE A 357 40.64 -1.82 2.47
CA PHE A 357 42.10 -2.12 2.44
C PHE A 357 42.29 -3.63 2.31
N ASP A 358 42.94 -4.05 1.23
CA ASP A 358 43.35 -5.43 1.04
C ASP A 358 44.74 -5.65 1.65
N SER A 359 44.78 -6.28 2.81
CA SER A 359 46.03 -6.55 3.52
C SER A 359 47.01 -7.48 2.79
N ARG A 360 46.54 -8.23 1.77
CA ARG A 360 47.39 -9.09 0.96
C ARG A 360 48.13 -8.36 -0.12
N THR A 361 47.53 -7.34 -0.71
CA THR A 361 48.15 -6.54 -1.79
C THR A 361 48.69 -5.21 -1.31
N GLY A 362 48.32 -4.76 -0.10
CA GLY A 362 48.67 -3.43 0.42
C GLY A 362 47.92 -2.28 -0.25
N GLU A 363 46.89 -2.56 -1.01
CA GLU A 363 46.14 -1.57 -1.81
C GLU A 363 44.74 -1.37 -1.31
N PHE A 364 44.18 -0.17 -1.51
CA PHE A 364 42.75 0.10 -1.33
C PHE A 364 41.97 -0.30 -2.58
N LYS A 365 41.06 -1.24 -2.41
CA LYS A 365 40.15 -1.71 -3.48
C LYS A 365 38.77 -1.08 -3.36
N GLU A 366 38.08 -0.95 -4.50
CA GLU A 366 36.67 -0.63 -4.54
C GLU A 366 35.85 -1.72 -3.84
N ASN A 367 34.71 -1.31 -3.23
CA ASN A 367 33.88 -2.22 -2.50
C ASN A 367 33.23 -3.27 -3.42
N THR A 368 33.25 -4.49 -2.96
CA THR A 368 32.35 -5.53 -3.45
C THR A 368 31.03 -5.48 -2.68
N ILE A 369 29.98 -5.97 -3.30
CA ILE A 369 28.67 -6.11 -2.67
C ILE A 369 28.17 -7.55 -2.80
N THR A 370 27.57 -8.06 -1.74
CA THR A 370 26.88 -9.36 -1.78
C THR A 370 25.40 -9.13 -2.09
N LEU A 371 24.92 -9.73 -3.17
CA LEU A 371 23.54 -9.64 -3.63
C LEU A 371 22.89 -11.02 -3.63
N THR A 372 21.58 -11.04 -3.36
CA THR A 372 20.72 -12.19 -3.64
C THR A 372 19.69 -11.76 -4.67
N MET A 373 19.58 -12.52 -5.77
CA MET A 373 18.68 -12.20 -6.88
C MET A 373 17.90 -13.43 -7.33
N SER A 374 16.70 -13.19 -7.88
CA SER A 374 16.00 -14.19 -8.68
C SER A 374 16.74 -14.43 -10.01
N CYS A 375 16.54 -15.57 -10.66
CA CYS A 375 17.09 -15.84 -11.98
C CYS A 375 16.70 -14.77 -13.01
N ILE A 376 15.54 -14.16 -12.89
CA ILE A 376 15.04 -13.12 -13.78
C ILE A 376 15.82 -11.81 -13.57
N ASP A 377 15.94 -11.37 -12.30
CA ASP A 377 16.74 -10.18 -11.98
C ASP A 377 18.23 -10.40 -12.30
N PHE A 378 18.75 -11.61 -12.07
CA PHE A 378 20.13 -11.96 -12.37
C PHE A 378 20.43 -11.89 -13.88
N LYS A 379 19.48 -12.35 -14.72
CA LYS A 379 19.59 -12.19 -16.18
C LYS A 379 19.68 -10.72 -16.58
N LEU A 380 18.78 -9.86 -16.05
CA LEU A 380 18.84 -8.42 -16.29
C LEU A 380 20.16 -7.80 -15.79
N PHE A 381 20.63 -8.23 -14.62
CA PHE A 381 21.87 -7.74 -14.03
C PHE A 381 23.07 -7.94 -14.96
N LEU A 382 23.23 -9.13 -15.51
CA LEU A 382 24.31 -9.44 -16.45
C LEU A 382 24.19 -8.67 -17.77
N ILE A 383 22.98 -8.27 -18.18
CA ILE A 383 22.75 -7.44 -19.37
C ILE A 383 23.10 -5.98 -19.10
N HIS A 384 22.62 -5.42 -18.00
CA HIS A 384 22.70 -3.98 -17.71
C HIS A 384 24.04 -3.56 -17.12
N TYR A 385 24.73 -4.45 -16.39
CA TYR A 385 25.96 -4.10 -15.69
C TYR A 385 27.17 -4.86 -16.20
N LYS A 386 28.34 -4.18 -16.20
CA LYS A 386 29.64 -4.83 -16.29
C LYS A 386 29.97 -5.35 -14.89
N VAL A 387 30.30 -6.64 -14.80
CA VAL A 387 30.49 -7.33 -13.51
C VAL A 387 31.96 -7.82 -13.46
N GLU A 388 32.63 -7.59 -12.33
CA GLU A 388 34.00 -7.98 -12.04
C GLU A 388 34.10 -8.63 -10.67
N ASP A 389 35.14 -9.37 -10.37
CA ASP A 389 35.40 -10.07 -9.10
C ASP A 389 34.15 -10.90 -8.65
N PHE A 390 33.61 -11.63 -9.60
CA PHE A 390 32.34 -12.35 -9.42
C PHE A 390 32.53 -13.71 -8.78
N VAL A 391 31.93 -13.92 -7.62
CA VAL A 391 31.96 -15.18 -6.86
C VAL A 391 30.54 -15.58 -6.44
N ILE A 392 30.09 -16.73 -6.93
CA ILE A 392 28.85 -17.33 -6.47
C ILE A 392 29.13 -18.06 -5.15
N HIS A 393 28.30 -17.88 -4.15
CA HIS A 393 28.38 -18.57 -2.86
C HIS A 393 27.49 -19.79 -2.81
N ASP A 394 26.22 -19.59 -3.14
CA ASP A 394 25.17 -20.59 -3.05
C ASP A 394 23.92 -20.15 -3.84
N GLY A 395 22.94 -21.04 -3.88
CA GLY A 395 21.63 -20.75 -4.40
C GLY A 395 20.59 -21.80 -4.04
N ILE A 396 19.35 -21.45 -4.29
CA ILE A 396 18.19 -22.30 -4.09
C ILE A 396 17.41 -22.38 -5.38
N PHE A 397 16.93 -23.56 -5.74
CA PHE A 397 16.06 -23.72 -6.91
C PHE A 397 14.84 -24.56 -6.59
N PHE A 398 13.80 -24.35 -7.36
CA PHE A 398 12.53 -25.03 -7.29
C PHE A 398 12.18 -25.57 -8.67
N HIS A 399 11.32 -26.58 -8.75
CA HIS A 399 10.59 -26.84 -9.97
C HIS A 399 9.72 -25.63 -10.31
N ALA A 400 9.52 -25.36 -11.59
CA ALA A 400 8.72 -24.23 -12.04
C ALA A 400 7.76 -24.65 -13.15
N VAL A 401 6.63 -23.95 -13.22
CA VAL A 401 5.57 -24.20 -14.20
C VAL A 401 4.86 -22.90 -14.58
N LYS A 402 4.35 -22.83 -15.80
CA LYS A 402 3.40 -21.81 -16.27
C LYS A 402 1.97 -22.19 -15.88
N GLY A 403 1.08 -21.22 -15.87
CA GLY A 403 -0.37 -21.46 -15.74
C GLY A 403 -0.90 -21.60 -14.29
N ILE A 404 -0.06 -21.46 -13.26
CA ILE A 404 -0.52 -21.55 -11.85
C ILE A 404 -1.73 -20.62 -11.57
N PHE A 405 -1.74 -19.45 -12.17
CA PHE A 405 -2.74 -18.41 -11.91
C PHE A 405 -3.70 -18.19 -13.07
N GLU A 406 -3.56 -18.93 -14.17
CA GLU A 406 -4.22 -18.65 -15.45
C GLU A 406 -5.74 -18.64 -15.30
N ASP A 407 -6.32 -19.70 -14.72
CA ASP A 407 -7.77 -19.81 -14.53
C ASP A 407 -8.33 -18.69 -13.64
N TYR A 408 -7.62 -18.37 -12.56
CA TYR A 408 -8.01 -17.28 -11.64
C TYR A 408 -7.98 -15.90 -12.33
N ILE A 409 -6.89 -15.59 -13.03
CA ILE A 409 -6.73 -14.31 -13.71
C ILE A 409 -7.74 -14.17 -14.85
N HIS A 410 -7.90 -15.19 -15.67
CA HIS A 410 -8.86 -15.16 -16.78
C HIS A 410 -10.30 -15.03 -16.27
N HIS A 411 -10.67 -15.71 -15.19
CA HIS A 411 -11.99 -15.58 -14.58
C HIS A 411 -12.30 -14.14 -14.17
N TYR A 412 -11.40 -13.48 -13.43
CA TYR A 412 -11.64 -12.11 -12.97
C TYR A 412 -11.47 -11.06 -14.07
N MET A 413 -10.66 -11.33 -15.10
CA MET A 413 -10.59 -10.49 -16.29
C MET A 413 -11.89 -10.53 -17.09
N GLU A 414 -12.45 -11.72 -17.31
CA GLU A 414 -13.71 -11.89 -18.02
C GLU A 414 -14.86 -11.28 -17.23
N MET A 415 -14.93 -11.51 -15.91
CA MET A 415 -15.91 -10.86 -15.05
C MET A 415 -15.80 -9.33 -15.11
N LYS A 416 -14.59 -8.76 -15.14
CA LYS A 416 -14.36 -7.32 -15.29
C LYS A 416 -14.85 -6.79 -16.64
N LYS A 417 -14.58 -7.51 -17.75
CA LYS A 417 -15.04 -7.16 -19.09
C LYS A 417 -16.57 -7.20 -19.17
N GLN A 418 -17.18 -8.29 -18.72
CA GLN A 418 -18.63 -8.45 -18.71
C GLN A 418 -19.31 -7.38 -17.85
N ALA A 419 -18.80 -7.11 -16.65
CA ALA A 419 -19.30 -6.06 -15.79
C ALA A 419 -19.21 -4.65 -16.40
N THR A 420 -18.25 -4.42 -17.28
CA THR A 420 -18.15 -3.16 -18.04
C THR A 420 -19.26 -3.06 -19.10
N ILE A 421 -19.55 -4.15 -19.80
CA ILE A 421 -20.63 -4.25 -20.80
C ILE A 421 -22.00 -4.08 -20.11
N ASP A 422 -22.20 -4.78 -19.01
CA ASP A 422 -23.44 -4.77 -18.22
C ASP A 422 -23.65 -3.48 -17.44
N LYS A 423 -22.66 -2.58 -17.45
CA LYS A 423 -22.63 -1.35 -16.62
C LYS A 423 -22.82 -1.65 -15.13
N ASP A 424 -22.23 -2.76 -14.66
CA ASP A 424 -22.20 -3.18 -13.27
C ASP A 424 -20.87 -2.73 -12.60
N PRO A 425 -20.83 -1.55 -11.96
CA PRO A 425 -19.61 -1.03 -11.38
C PRO A 425 -19.16 -1.84 -10.16
N VAL A 426 -20.08 -2.50 -9.44
CA VAL A 426 -19.78 -3.32 -8.26
C VAL A 426 -18.93 -4.51 -8.66
N LYS A 427 -19.42 -5.33 -9.61
CA LYS A 427 -18.66 -6.48 -10.11
C LYS A 427 -17.34 -6.07 -10.75
N ARG A 428 -17.34 -4.96 -11.50
CA ARG A 428 -16.13 -4.42 -12.11
C ARG A 428 -15.08 -4.07 -11.04
N GLN A 429 -15.50 -3.42 -9.96
CA GLN A 429 -14.60 -3.00 -8.89
C GLN A 429 -14.08 -4.18 -8.07
N ILE A 430 -14.93 -5.15 -7.75
CA ILE A 430 -14.54 -6.38 -7.07
C ILE A 430 -13.54 -7.16 -7.91
N SER A 431 -13.81 -7.33 -9.21
CA SER A 431 -12.86 -8.01 -10.12
C SER A 431 -11.50 -7.33 -10.14
N LYS A 432 -11.45 -5.98 -10.15
CA LYS A 432 -10.20 -5.21 -10.07
C LYS A 432 -9.46 -5.49 -8.76
N LEU A 433 -10.18 -5.55 -7.64
CA LEU A 433 -9.57 -5.86 -6.34
C LEU A 433 -8.97 -7.27 -6.32
N PHE A 434 -9.68 -8.26 -6.86
CA PHE A 434 -9.21 -9.65 -6.88
C PHE A 434 -7.99 -9.82 -7.78
N LEU A 435 -7.97 -9.19 -8.92
CA LEU A 435 -6.81 -9.19 -9.82
C LEU A 435 -5.55 -8.62 -9.15
N ASN A 436 -5.67 -7.54 -8.38
CA ASN A 436 -4.52 -6.80 -7.88
C ASN A 436 -4.03 -7.24 -6.49
N ASN A 437 -4.81 -8.01 -5.72
CA ASN A 437 -4.48 -8.28 -4.31
C ASN A 437 -4.02 -9.72 -4.02
N LEU A 438 -4.11 -10.66 -4.97
CA LEU A 438 -3.73 -12.05 -4.74
C LEU A 438 -2.22 -12.18 -4.51
N TYR A 439 -1.37 -11.63 -5.39
CA TYR A 439 0.08 -11.84 -5.34
C TYR A 439 0.71 -11.39 -4.02
N GLY A 440 0.20 -10.30 -3.43
CA GLY A 440 0.70 -9.78 -2.16
C GLY A 440 0.59 -10.76 -1.00
N LYS A 441 -0.35 -11.72 -1.08
CA LYS A 441 -0.48 -12.77 -0.07
C LYS A 441 0.62 -13.83 -0.14
N PHE A 442 1.19 -14.05 -1.31
CA PHE A 442 2.38 -14.90 -1.45
C PHE A 442 3.65 -14.23 -0.92
N ALA A 443 3.68 -12.91 -0.86
CA ALA A 443 4.80 -12.14 -0.28
C ALA A 443 4.62 -11.82 1.23
N ALA A 444 3.50 -12.21 1.85
CA ALA A 444 3.24 -11.93 3.25
C ALA A 444 4.32 -12.53 4.16
N SER A 445 4.81 -11.77 5.15
CA SER A 445 5.80 -12.21 6.13
C SER A 445 5.13 -12.84 7.35
N SER A 446 5.79 -13.81 7.97
CA SER A 446 5.49 -14.28 9.33
C SER A 446 5.77 -13.20 10.36
N ASN A 447 6.87 -12.48 10.18
CA ASN A 447 7.27 -11.37 11.04
C ASN A 447 6.27 -10.22 10.93
N SER A 448 5.28 -10.26 11.79
CA SER A 448 4.37 -9.14 12.04
C SER A 448 4.76 -8.56 13.37
N SER A 449 5.72 -7.63 13.38
CA SER A 449 5.89 -6.79 14.55
C SER A 449 4.60 -6.00 14.76
N TYR A 450 4.17 -5.91 15.99
CA TYR A 450 2.94 -5.25 16.40
C TYR A 450 3.25 -4.10 17.32
N LYS A 451 2.35 -3.15 17.35
CA LYS A 451 2.32 -2.09 18.35
C LYS A 451 1.17 -2.31 19.29
N GLU A 452 1.43 -2.10 20.56
CA GLU A 452 0.40 -2.01 21.57
C GLU A 452 0.13 -0.55 21.90
N CYS A 453 -1.16 -0.22 21.94
CA CYS A 453 -1.62 1.09 22.37
C CYS A 453 -1.78 1.07 23.88
N VAL A 454 -1.05 1.92 24.57
CA VAL A 454 -1.07 2.08 26.04
C VAL A 454 -1.34 3.55 26.37
N LEU A 455 -1.75 3.82 27.62
CA LEU A 455 -1.96 5.17 28.11
C LEU A 455 -0.66 5.68 28.76
N ASP A 456 -0.23 6.87 28.34
CA ASP A 456 0.82 7.60 29.03
C ASP A 456 0.27 8.12 30.38
N PRO A 457 0.82 7.71 31.51
CA PRO A 457 0.30 8.10 32.83
C PRO A 457 0.43 9.60 33.13
N GLU A 458 1.39 10.29 32.51
CA GLU A 458 1.61 11.73 32.76
C GLU A 458 0.71 12.61 31.91
N THR A 459 0.60 12.30 30.61
CA THR A 459 -0.13 13.11 29.64
C THR A 459 -1.57 12.66 29.44
N GLN A 460 -1.92 11.45 29.91
CA GLN A 460 -3.22 10.80 29.68
C GLN A 460 -3.55 10.66 28.18
N THR A 461 -2.52 10.55 27.35
CA THR A 461 -2.64 10.34 25.90
C THR A 461 -2.31 8.89 25.53
N THR A 462 -2.87 8.42 24.41
CA THR A 462 -2.48 7.14 23.84
C THR A 462 -1.07 7.20 23.28
N MET A 463 -0.26 6.21 23.60
CA MET A 463 1.07 6.01 23.03
C MET A 463 1.23 4.57 22.52
N PHE A 464 2.15 4.39 21.57
CA PHE A 464 2.37 3.09 20.95
C PHE A 464 3.75 2.56 21.32
N VAL A 465 3.77 1.36 21.86
CA VAL A 465 4.99 0.63 22.19
C VAL A 465 5.12 -0.58 21.27
N ASP A 466 6.34 -0.83 20.80
CA ASP A 466 6.61 -2.03 20.02
C ASP A 466 6.61 -3.24 20.96
N VAL A 467 5.95 -4.31 20.54
CA VAL A 467 5.91 -5.58 21.27
C VAL A 467 6.70 -6.65 20.53
N GLU A 468 7.06 -7.71 21.24
CA GLU A 468 7.75 -8.85 20.67
C GLU A 468 7.00 -9.38 19.44
N GLN A 469 7.79 -9.80 18.45
CA GLN A 469 7.28 -10.43 17.24
C GLN A 469 6.67 -11.78 17.58
N TYR A 470 5.49 -12.03 17.07
CA TYR A 470 4.92 -13.38 17.09
C TYR A 470 4.65 -13.84 15.65
N ASP A 471 4.94 -15.11 15.42
CA ASP A 471 4.94 -15.67 14.09
C ASP A 471 3.53 -16.08 13.67
N LYS A 472 3.15 -15.67 12.47
CA LYS A 472 2.03 -16.25 11.74
C LYS A 472 2.56 -16.98 10.51
N THR A 473 1.82 -17.92 9.98
CA THR A 473 2.20 -18.63 8.75
C THR A 473 2.47 -17.63 7.62
N PRO A 474 3.68 -17.60 7.06
CA PRO A 474 4.03 -16.70 5.97
C PRO A 474 3.33 -17.09 4.66
N GLY A 475 3.35 -16.21 3.68
CA GLY A 475 3.08 -16.57 2.30
C GLY A 475 4.24 -17.37 1.70
N TYR A 476 4.02 -18.02 0.57
CA TYR A 476 5.07 -18.69 -0.18
C TYR A 476 5.90 -17.66 -0.96
N ILE A 477 6.88 -17.06 -0.28
CA ILE A 477 7.65 -15.89 -0.76
C ILE A 477 8.33 -16.14 -2.12
N ALA A 478 8.62 -17.38 -2.47
CA ALA A 478 9.21 -17.72 -3.76
C ALA A 478 8.32 -17.24 -4.93
N ILE A 479 7.01 -17.41 -4.86
CA ILE A 479 6.08 -16.82 -5.85
C ILE A 479 6.06 -15.30 -5.74
N GLY A 480 5.93 -14.74 -4.54
CA GLY A 480 5.86 -13.28 -4.36
C GLY A 480 7.06 -12.56 -4.98
N ALA A 481 8.27 -13.09 -4.76
CA ALA A 481 9.50 -12.57 -5.34
C ALA A 481 9.58 -12.78 -6.87
N ALA A 482 9.09 -13.92 -7.38
CA ALA A 482 9.06 -14.20 -8.81
C ALA A 482 8.11 -13.27 -9.58
N VAL A 483 6.89 -13.01 -9.04
CA VAL A 483 5.92 -12.11 -9.66
C VAL A 483 6.49 -10.71 -9.82
N THR A 484 7.09 -10.17 -8.77
CA THR A 484 7.68 -8.82 -8.84
C THR A 484 8.93 -8.77 -9.72
N ALA A 485 9.71 -9.86 -9.80
CA ALA A 485 10.84 -9.95 -10.72
C ALA A 485 10.40 -9.94 -12.19
N TRP A 486 9.36 -10.69 -12.54
CA TRP A 486 8.77 -10.64 -13.87
C TRP A 486 8.18 -9.28 -14.22
N ALA A 487 7.54 -8.62 -13.27
CA ALA A 487 7.02 -7.26 -13.46
C ALA A 487 8.14 -6.27 -13.76
N ARG A 488 9.25 -6.30 -12.97
CA ARG A 488 10.44 -5.48 -13.24
C ARG A 488 11.05 -5.79 -14.61
N TYR A 489 11.19 -7.06 -14.95
CA TYR A 489 11.71 -7.47 -16.25
C TYR A 489 10.88 -6.88 -17.40
N PHE A 490 9.54 -6.94 -17.29
CA PHE A 490 8.63 -6.42 -18.30
C PHE A 490 8.81 -4.90 -18.48
N THR A 491 8.71 -4.13 -17.39
CA THR A 491 8.77 -2.66 -17.43
C THR A 491 10.17 -2.16 -17.80
N ILE A 492 11.25 -2.76 -17.24
CA ILE A 492 12.63 -2.33 -17.53
C ILE A 492 12.99 -2.63 -18.98
N THR A 493 12.55 -3.76 -19.53
CA THR A 493 12.82 -4.09 -20.92
C THR A 493 12.17 -3.09 -21.88
N ALA A 494 10.93 -2.69 -21.62
CA ALA A 494 10.24 -1.67 -22.41
C ALA A 494 10.92 -0.29 -22.26
N ALA A 495 11.25 0.10 -21.03
CA ALA A 495 11.99 1.35 -20.76
C ALA A 495 13.36 1.38 -21.47
N GLN A 496 14.11 0.27 -21.41
CA GLN A 496 15.40 0.14 -22.05
C GLN A 496 15.33 0.23 -23.57
N ALA A 497 14.29 -0.34 -24.19
CA ALA A 497 14.05 -0.21 -25.62
C ALA A 497 13.83 1.24 -26.07
N ASN A 498 13.35 2.09 -25.14
CA ASN A 498 13.11 3.51 -25.34
C ASN A 498 14.09 4.41 -24.59
N TYR A 499 15.31 3.96 -24.36
CA TYR A 499 16.32 4.61 -23.50
C TYR A 499 16.44 6.12 -23.72
N LYS A 500 16.49 6.60 -24.96
CA LYS A 500 16.66 8.04 -25.25
C LYS A 500 15.46 8.86 -24.81
N MET A 501 14.25 8.33 -25.05
CA MET A 501 12.97 8.96 -24.76
C MET A 501 12.54 8.80 -23.29
N PHE A 502 13.10 7.82 -22.59
CA PHE A 502 12.73 7.48 -21.21
C PHE A 502 13.06 8.60 -20.22
N ARG A 503 12.06 9.01 -19.42
CA ARG A 503 12.18 10.02 -18.36
C ARG A 503 11.86 9.46 -16.98
N TYR A 504 10.79 8.69 -16.86
CA TYR A 504 10.32 8.18 -15.57
C TYR A 504 9.57 6.86 -15.71
N ALA A 505 9.59 6.06 -14.64
CA ALA A 505 8.75 4.87 -14.49
C ALA A 505 8.27 4.71 -13.05
N ASP A 506 7.06 4.23 -12.88
CA ASP A 506 6.52 3.80 -11.57
C ASP A 506 5.78 2.47 -11.71
N THR A 507 6.51 1.38 -11.48
CA THR A 507 5.98 0.00 -11.45
C THR A 507 5.40 -0.46 -12.79
N ASP A 508 4.27 0.05 -13.19
CA ASP A 508 3.47 -0.30 -14.38
C ASP A 508 3.34 0.83 -15.39
N SER A 509 3.89 2.00 -15.10
CA SER A 509 3.87 3.15 -16.03
C SER A 509 5.25 3.51 -16.58
N LEU A 510 5.26 4.00 -17.82
CA LEU A 510 6.39 4.64 -18.48
C LEU A 510 6.02 6.05 -18.92
N HIS A 511 6.92 6.99 -18.70
CA HIS A 511 6.80 8.38 -19.16
C HIS A 511 7.91 8.65 -20.16
N LEU A 512 7.51 8.88 -21.40
CA LEU A 512 8.40 9.01 -22.55
C LEU A 512 8.31 10.39 -23.15
N GLU A 513 9.44 11.06 -23.31
CA GLU A 513 9.54 12.31 -24.08
C GLU A 513 9.58 11.97 -25.58
N LEU A 514 8.72 12.58 -26.38
CA LEU A 514 8.57 12.32 -27.80
C LEU A 514 9.62 13.10 -28.62
N ILE A 515 10.85 12.62 -28.59
CA ILE A 515 11.96 13.26 -29.28
C ILE A 515 11.80 13.14 -30.79
N PRO A 516 11.90 14.24 -31.56
CA PRO A 516 11.78 14.20 -33.02
C PRO A 516 12.76 13.20 -33.66
N GLY A 517 12.24 12.34 -34.53
CA GLY A 517 13.01 11.31 -35.23
C GLY A 517 13.20 9.99 -34.47
N GLU A 518 12.82 9.91 -33.19
CA GLU A 518 12.74 8.66 -32.44
C GLU A 518 11.32 8.09 -32.52
N THR A 519 11.21 6.76 -32.41
CA THR A 519 9.90 6.05 -32.41
C THR A 519 9.83 5.14 -31.20
N VAL A 520 8.65 5.04 -30.59
CA VAL A 520 8.41 4.13 -29.46
C VAL A 520 8.55 2.68 -29.90
N LYS A 521 9.30 1.89 -29.13
CA LYS A 521 9.68 0.50 -29.45
C LYS A 521 9.27 -0.45 -28.34
N GLY A 522 8.87 -1.68 -28.72
CA GLY A 522 8.59 -2.75 -27.75
C GLY A 522 7.31 -2.55 -26.94
N ILE A 523 6.49 -1.59 -27.28
CA ILE A 523 5.21 -1.29 -26.65
C ILE A 523 4.08 -1.72 -27.60
N LYS A 524 3.24 -2.64 -27.12
CA LYS A 524 2.04 -3.07 -27.81
C LYS A 524 0.84 -2.40 -27.15
N TYR A 525 0.16 -1.53 -27.86
CA TYR A 525 -1.01 -0.84 -27.35
C TYR A 525 -2.29 -1.65 -27.52
N HIS A 526 -3.09 -1.69 -26.46
CA HIS A 526 -4.46 -2.18 -26.46
C HIS A 526 -5.19 -1.68 -25.21
N ASP A 527 -6.47 -1.33 -25.32
CA ASP A 527 -7.20 -0.70 -24.20
C ASP A 527 -7.43 -1.61 -22.99
N THR A 528 -7.51 -2.93 -23.19
CA THR A 528 -7.95 -3.87 -22.14
C THR A 528 -7.16 -5.16 -22.05
N ASP A 529 -6.41 -5.56 -23.09
CA ASP A 529 -5.72 -6.85 -23.09
C ASP A 529 -4.55 -6.88 -22.12
N LEU A 530 -4.37 -8.02 -21.45
CA LEU A 530 -3.22 -8.27 -20.59
C LEU A 530 -1.91 -8.14 -21.36
N SER A 531 -0.87 -7.70 -20.68
CA SER A 531 0.48 -7.48 -21.25
C SER A 531 0.55 -6.43 -22.37
N CYS A 532 -0.53 -5.69 -22.58
CA CYS A 532 -0.56 -4.54 -23.47
C CYS A 532 -0.50 -3.24 -22.67
N TRP A 533 -0.03 -2.22 -23.32
CA TRP A 533 0.05 -0.87 -22.77
C TRP A 533 -1.15 -0.06 -23.23
N LYS A 534 -1.52 0.90 -22.42
CA LYS A 534 -2.54 1.89 -22.72
C LYS A 534 -1.95 3.27 -22.52
N ARG A 535 -2.11 4.16 -23.48
CA ARG A 535 -1.80 5.57 -23.28
C ARG A 535 -2.81 6.17 -22.31
N GLU A 536 -2.35 6.57 -21.14
CA GLU A 536 -3.19 7.18 -20.11
C GLU A 536 -3.26 8.69 -20.26
N ASN A 537 -2.16 9.32 -20.62
CA ASN A 537 -2.03 10.77 -20.71
C ASN A 537 -0.99 11.18 -21.75
N THR A 538 -1.12 12.42 -22.23
CA THR A 538 -0.06 13.18 -22.92
C THR A 538 0.24 14.43 -22.11
N TRP A 539 1.44 14.96 -22.22
CA TRP A 539 1.85 16.16 -21.51
C TRP A 539 2.73 17.04 -22.40
N ASP A 540 2.52 18.34 -22.30
CA ASP A 540 3.34 19.36 -22.96
C ASP A 540 4.52 19.77 -22.10
N ARG A 541 4.30 19.76 -20.76
CA ARG A 541 5.31 20.05 -19.76
C ARG A 541 5.28 18.99 -18.65
N ALA A 542 6.45 18.64 -18.11
CA ALA A 542 6.55 17.72 -16.98
C ALA A 542 7.80 17.96 -16.14
N ILE A 543 7.74 17.67 -14.84
CA ILE A 543 8.92 17.60 -13.96
C ILE A 543 8.85 16.33 -13.16
N PHE A 544 9.83 15.46 -13.33
CA PHE A 544 9.99 14.21 -12.58
C PHE A 544 11.01 14.42 -11.48
N VAL A 545 10.56 14.58 -10.24
CA VAL A 545 11.42 14.94 -9.12
C VAL A 545 12.17 13.73 -8.56
N ARG A 546 11.42 12.67 -8.27
CA ARG A 546 11.91 11.40 -7.73
C ARG A 546 10.82 10.33 -7.81
N ALA A 547 11.14 9.12 -7.34
CA ALA A 547 10.16 8.06 -7.21
C ALA A 547 8.85 8.53 -6.54
N LYS A 548 7.74 8.32 -7.23
CA LYS A 548 6.36 8.70 -6.80
C LYS A 548 6.15 10.21 -6.57
N THR A 549 6.97 11.05 -7.22
CA THR A 549 6.86 12.51 -7.10
C THR A 549 7.15 13.17 -8.45
N TYR A 550 6.10 13.64 -9.11
CA TYR A 550 6.16 14.30 -10.40
C TYR A 550 4.93 15.18 -10.65
N ILE A 551 5.05 16.07 -11.61
CA ILE A 551 3.97 16.89 -12.15
C ILE A 551 4.01 16.84 -13.67
N GLU A 552 2.85 16.69 -14.30
CA GLU A 552 2.62 16.77 -15.74
C GLU A 552 1.52 17.79 -16.02
N TYR A 553 1.62 18.48 -17.13
CA TYR A 553 0.62 19.43 -17.60
C TYR A 553 0.29 19.15 -19.07
N ASN A 554 -0.98 19.00 -19.36
CA ASN A 554 -1.52 18.93 -20.72
C ASN A 554 -2.19 20.25 -21.07
N GLU A 555 -1.68 20.95 -22.07
CA GLU A 555 -2.15 22.29 -22.45
C GLU A 555 -3.52 22.23 -23.15
N GLU A 556 -3.75 21.22 -24.00
CA GLU A 556 -5.02 21.06 -24.72
C GLU A 556 -6.21 20.82 -23.79
N LEU A 557 -6.00 19.98 -22.76
CA LEU A 557 -7.03 19.65 -21.77
C LEU A 557 -7.06 20.60 -20.57
N ASP A 558 -6.08 21.50 -20.46
CA ASP A 558 -5.81 22.30 -19.26
C ASP A 558 -5.82 21.46 -17.99
N GLU A 559 -5.10 20.34 -18.00
CA GLU A 559 -5.10 19.38 -16.91
C GLU A 559 -3.70 19.22 -16.29
N TYR A 560 -3.64 19.30 -14.94
CA TYR A 560 -2.44 18.98 -14.16
C TYR A 560 -2.56 17.62 -13.52
N ILE A 561 -1.58 16.76 -13.74
CA ILE A 561 -1.39 15.50 -12.99
C ILE A 561 -0.27 15.73 -11.99
N ILE A 562 -0.64 15.90 -10.72
CA ILE A 562 0.29 16.10 -9.61
C ILE A 562 0.31 14.84 -8.76
N LYS A 563 1.45 14.17 -8.69
CA LYS A 563 1.70 12.99 -7.86
C LYS A 563 2.84 13.28 -6.90
N CYS A 564 2.62 13.06 -5.62
CA CYS A 564 3.68 13.09 -4.62
C CYS A 564 3.32 12.15 -3.48
N ALA A 565 4.24 11.26 -3.14
CA ALA A 565 4.02 10.28 -2.07
C ALA A 565 3.74 10.98 -0.73
N GLY A 566 2.53 10.75 -0.18
CA GLY A 566 2.08 11.34 1.08
C GLY A 566 1.52 12.77 0.99
N LEU A 567 1.41 13.36 -0.21
CA LEU A 567 0.78 14.66 -0.41
C LEU A 567 -0.75 14.52 -0.23
N PRO A 568 -1.36 15.21 0.75
CA PRO A 568 -2.79 15.20 0.92
C PRO A 568 -3.52 15.90 -0.24
N GLN A 569 -4.75 15.48 -0.51
CA GLN A 569 -5.57 16.05 -1.58
C GLN A 569 -5.76 17.56 -1.40
N HIS A 570 -6.02 18.03 -0.20
CA HIS A 570 -6.17 19.45 0.09
C HIS A 570 -4.91 20.26 -0.26
N CYS A 571 -3.72 19.81 0.18
CA CYS A 571 -2.44 20.43 -0.19
C CYS A 571 -2.23 20.44 -1.72
N LYS A 572 -2.56 19.33 -2.39
CA LYS A 572 -2.51 19.26 -3.85
C LYS A 572 -3.37 20.34 -4.49
N MET A 573 -4.62 20.49 -4.02
CA MET A 573 -5.56 21.46 -4.57
C MET A 573 -5.10 22.92 -4.33
N LEU A 574 -4.55 23.22 -3.13
CA LEU A 574 -3.97 24.54 -2.86
C LEU A 574 -2.82 24.86 -3.83
N PHE A 575 -1.90 23.91 -4.04
CA PHE A 575 -0.80 24.10 -4.98
C PHE A 575 -1.30 24.26 -6.42
N GLU A 576 -2.21 23.37 -6.86
CA GLU A 576 -2.80 23.43 -8.19
C GLU A 576 -3.52 24.77 -8.45
N ALA A 577 -4.27 25.31 -7.49
CA ALA A 577 -4.91 26.62 -7.61
C ALA A 577 -3.89 27.73 -7.87
N THR A 578 -2.73 27.70 -7.21
CA THR A 578 -1.69 28.73 -7.34
C THR A 578 -0.92 28.65 -8.65
N ILE A 579 -0.80 27.46 -9.26
CA ILE A 579 -0.14 27.33 -10.57
C ILE A 579 -1.10 27.61 -11.73
N ARG A 580 -2.42 27.41 -11.54
CA ARG A 580 -3.45 27.68 -12.57
C ARG A 580 -3.76 29.17 -12.72
N TYR A 581 -4.05 29.84 -11.62
CA TYR A 581 -4.66 31.16 -11.63
C TYR A 581 -3.72 32.23 -11.11
N ASP A 582 -3.81 33.42 -11.70
CA ASP A 582 -2.94 34.53 -11.37
C ASP A 582 -3.47 35.36 -10.19
N THR A 583 -4.80 35.44 -10.01
CA THR A 583 -5.43 36.22 -8.95
C THR A 583 -5.81 35.34 -7.75
N TYR A 584 -5.82 35.94 -6.57
CA TYR A 584 -6.29 35.29 -5.35
C TYR A 584 -7.77 34.89 -5.43
N GLU A 585 -8.59 35.77 -6.00
CA GLU A 585 -10.03 35.59 -6.15
C GLU A 585 -10.37 34.39 -7.03
N ASP A 586 -9.68 34.19 -8.14
CA ASP A 586 -9.89 33.06 -9.04
C ASP A 586 -9.46 31.72 -8.36
N ARG A 587 -8.38 31.74 -7.58
CA ARG A 587 -7.92 30.59 -6.80
C ARG A 587 -8.96 30.17 -5.77
N ILE A 588 -9.51 31.12 -5.02
CA ILE A 588 -10.56 30.87 -4.04
C ILE A 588 -11.81 30.31 -4.72
N LYS A 589 -12.29 30.96 -5.77
CA LYS A 589 -13.47 30.53 -6.52
C LYS A 589 -13.33 29.09 -7.01
N TRP A 590 -12.17 28.73 -7.58
CA TRP A 590 -11.92 27.39 -8.06
C TRP A 590 -11.91 26.35 -6.91
N LEU A 591 -11.32 26.68 -5.75
CA LEU A 591 -11.32 25.82 -4.58
C LEU A 591 -12.74 25.64 -4.00
N GLU A 592 -13.58 26.67 -4.01
CA GLU A 592 -15.00 26.60 -3.63
C GLU A 592 -15.77 25.66 -4.56
N GLU A 593 -15.61 25.80 -5.87
CA GLU A 593 -16.22 24.91 -6.87
C GLU A 593 -15.82 23.44 -6.70
N LYS A 594 -14.59 23.19 -6.19
CA LYS A 594 -14.11 21.84 -5.86
C LYS A 594 -14.55 21.35 -4.48
N GLY A 595 -15.18 22.19 -3.65
CA GLY A 595 -15.64 21.85 -2.31
C GLY A 595 -14.50 21.74 -1.26
N GLU A 596 -13.37 22.42 -1.48
CA GLU A 596 -12.18 22.36 -0.62
C GLU A 596 -12.15 23.43 0.50
N LEU A 597 -13.07 24.38 0.48
CA LEU A 597 -13.12 25.49 1.46
C LEU A 597 -14.17 25.32 2.57
N LEU A 598 -14.78 24.16 2.69
CA LEU A 598 -15.85 23.90 3.67
C LEU A 598 -15.45 24.17 5.13
N GLN A 599 -14.16 24.12 5.42
CA GLN A 599 -13.61 24.30 6.78
C GLN A 599 -12.94 25.66 7.00
N GLY A 600 -13.01 26.55 6.00
CA GLY A 600 -12.26 27.79 6.00
C GLY A 600 -10.75 27.59 5.81
N LEU A 601 -10.04 28.71 5.55
CA LEU A 601 -8.59 28.74 5.40
C LEU A 601 -7.91 29.17 6.68
N THR A 602 -6.80 28.53 7.00
CA THR A 602 -5.86 29.02 8.03
C THR A 602 -5.02 30.18 7.47
N VAL A 603 -4.40 30.95 8.36
CA VAL A 603 -3.49 32.05 7.95
C VAL A 603 -2.39 31.56 6.99
N PRO A 604 -1.67 30.44 7.26
CA PRO A 604 -0.68 29.92 6.31
C PRO A 604 -1.26 29.55 4.94
N GLU A 605 -2.49 29.01 4.89
CA GLU A 605 -3.15 28.67 3.62
C GLU A 605 -3.53 29.93 2.83
N THR A 606 -4.03 30.96 3.52
CA THR A 606 -4.34 32.26 2.91
C THR A 606 -3.08 32.92 2.37
N GLU A 607 -1.99 32.98 3.16
CA GLU A 607 -0.70 33.51 2.72
C GLU A 607 -0.15 32.76 1.51
N PHE A 608 -0.20 31.43 1.52
CA PHE A 608 0.22 30.60 0.39
C PHE A 608 -0.56 30.91 -0.88
N LEU A 609 -1.89 31.06 -0.77
CA LEU A 609 -2.78 31.34 -1.90
C LEU A 609 -2.62 32.79 -2.45
N GLN A 610 -2.04 33.73 -1.69
CA GLN A 610 -1.73 35.07 -2.19
C GLN A 610 -0.56 35.10 -3.19
N HIS A 611 0.29 34.09 -3.18
CA HIS A 611 1.46 33.99 -4.05
C HIS A 611 1.18 33.11 -5.27
N LYS A 612 1.62 33.56 -6.46
CA LYS A 612 1.69 32.74 -7.66
C LYS A 612 2.84 31.77 -7.52
N HIS A 613 2.56 30.50 -7.79
CA HIS A 613 3.58 29.46 -7.91
C HIS A 613 3.62 28.92 -9.34
N TYR A 614 4.69 28.20 -9.65
CA TYR A 614 4.95 27.66 -10.97
C TYR A 614 5.22 26.15 -10.87
N ILE A 615 5.15 25.46 -12.00
CA ILE A 615 5.43 24.01 -12.07
C ILE A 615 6.86 23.69 -11.58
N GLU A 616 7.80 24.61 -11.78
CA GLU A 616 9.21 24.54 -11.37
C GLU A 616 9.40 24.61 -9.85
N ASP A 617 8.42 25.17 -9.12
CA ASP A 617 8.46 25.18 -7.64
C ASP A 617 8.22 23.78 -7.04
N PHE A 618 7.74 22.84 -7.84
CA PHE A 618 7.50 21.48 -7.39
C PHE A 618 8.79 20.68 -7.20
N THR A 619 9.58 21.07 -6.20
CA THR A 619 10.94 20.57 -5.93
C THR A 619 11.11 20.09 -4.48
N PRO A 620 12.14 19.28 -4.16
CA PRO A 620 12.44 18.91 -2.79
C PRO A 620 12.67 20.14 -1.91
N GLY A 621 12.03 20.15 -0.74
CA GLY A 621 12.07 21.30 0.19
C GLY A 621 10.90 22.27 0.05
N PHE A 622 10.14 22.23 -1.04
CA PHE A 622 8.97 23.09 -1.19
C PHE A 622 7.88 22.75 -0.17
N VAL A 623 7.28 23.76 0.44
CA VAL A 623 6.36 23.63 1.57
C VAL A 623 4.96 24.04 1.18
N ILE A 624 3.98 23.15 1.38
CA ILE A 624 2.56 23.38 1.08
C ILE A 624 1.77 23.27 2.39
N PRO A 625 1.01 24.28 2.81
CA PRO A 625 0.18 24.21 4.03
C PRO A 625 -1.05 23.30 3.83
N GLY A 626 -1.78 23.03 4.93
CA GLY A 626 -3.08 22.35 4.88
C GLY A 626 -3.05 20.83 5.06
N LYS A 627 -1.89 20.23 5.39
CA LYS A 627 -1.81 18.81 5.75
C LYS A 627 -2.44 18.59 7.12
N LEU A 628 -3.38 17.67 7.21
CA LEU A 628 -3.90 17.19 8.48
C LEU A 628 -2.97 16.15 9.09
N MET A 629 -2.51 16.40 10.30
CA MET A 629 -1.66 15.50 11.08
C MET A 629 -2.37 15.10 12.37
N PRO A 630 -2.52 13.80 12.65
CA PRO A 630 -3.07 13.35 13.92
C PRO A 630 -2.10 13.65 15.05
N ILE A 631 -2.60 14.29 16.11
CA ILE A 631 -1.91 14.49 17.38
C ILE A 631 -2.70 13.80 18.49
N HIS A 632 -1.99 13.08 19.37
CA HIS A 632 -2.61 12.41 20.51
C HIS A 632 -2.83 13.42 21.63
N ILE A 633 -4.07 13.52 22.08
CA ILE A 633 -4.50 14.38 23.22
C ILE A 633 -5.42 13.54 24.13
N PRO A 634 -5.65 13.93 25.38
CA PRO A 634 -6.58 13.24 26.24
C PRO A 634 -7.96 13.05 25.57
N GLY A 635 -8.47 11.83 25.59
CA GLY A 635 -9.73 11.46 24.93
C GLY A 635 -9.54 10.73 23.61
N GLY A 636 -8.40 10.90 22.91
CA GLY A 636 -8.15 10.27 21.64
C GLY A 636 -7.19 11.04 20.73
N VAL A 637 -7.59 11.33 19.50
CA VAL A 637 -6.75 11.97 18.48
C VAL A 637 -7.46 13.20 17.90
N LEU A 638 -6.68 14.28 17.71
CA LEU A 638 -7.12 15.51 17.03
C LEU A 638 -6.33 15.68 15.73
N LEU A 639 -7.02 16.02 14.64
CA LEU A 639 -6.38 16.35 13.37
C LEU A 639 -5.98 17.84 13.36
N LYS A 640 -4.68 18.12 13.37
CA LYS A 640 -4.13 19.47 13.32
C LYS A 640 -3.63 19.78 11.92
N LYS A 641 -3.97 20.98 11.40
CA LYS A 641 -3.40 21.47 10.14
C LYS A 641 -1.93 21.85 10.36
N VAL A 642 -1.06 21.28 9.53
CA VAL A 642 0.39 21.53 9.47
C VAL A 642 0.81 21.69 8.01
N SER A 643 2.09 21.97 7.76
CA SER A 643 2.61 22.00 6.39
C SER A 643 3.08 20.62 5.93
N PHE A 644 2.97 20.37 4.64
CA PHE A 644 3.60 19.26 3.92
C PHE A 644 4.87 19.78 3.25
N THR A 645 5.98 19.05 3.36
CA THR A 645 7.22 19.36 2.65
C THR A 645 7.48 18.28 1.61
N ILE A 646 7.69 18.64 0.36
CA ILE A 646 8.14 17.72 -0.70
C ILE A 646 9.54 17.23 -0.30
N ARG A 647 9.72 15.93 -0.16
CA ARG A 647 10.99 15.33 0.31
C ARG A 647 11.80 14.81 -0.88
#